data_bf26628dadaa993e78571e6816dc18a0
#
_entry.id   bf26628dadaa993e78571e6816dc18a0
#
_cell.length_a   1.000
_cell.length_b   1.000
_cell.length_c   1.000
_cell.angle_alpha   90.00
_cell.angle_beta   90.00
_cell.angle_gamma   90.00
#
_symmetry.space_group_name_H-M   'P 1'
#
loop_
_entity.id
_entity.type
_entity.pdbx_description
1 polymer ?
#
loop_
_entity_poly.entity_id
_entity_poly.type
_entity_poly.pdbx_seq_one_letter_code
_entity_poly.pdbx_strand_id
1 'polypeptide(L)'
;MASIERAGAARRAADQAGARGPGGPSPDRARRLWFKRYPAAQTAAAFALALLATAALSIDPSNATYEAIQKIDPTATGALYICYEVLLSFAGHEQAVMLLALAILLTLPIRYAVFGRRGLFRPSVVLPAAAFAACMVFGKSYDLTDSAQLAIGGISRCIESLIAGAGWAVLASTGIFLLFECFDWFGAHRLRFSESSHGRLWRAADALLNRHPFAVPLAVIALTWAPTLLAAAPGLFMGDTGAQIRQWFNLPNGTSDYLNLIDPDVLLNGHHPVAHTALVGGCVQLGLAVFGDENAGLMIYTLLQFAVTASCAAYLVSTLRRLGAGLVARAAVLAFFVFVPMFSNYAVLVTKDVLFGDAVVLLAVQMAKLLLPPVDPGSAAGEVALDIQTSPATGLRIAAVPVRLPFTARDWALTAAAALGAAFFRNGGVVFPLAACVLAAAWCLLDAQRGSRDARRVCRRAAAGALAVAVVTVAAYLAFSKVLMPALGITPGSRREMLSIPFQQTARYALKHDGAHAGVDGGTDDGTVGEEERAAIDRVLGYGDLAERYDPDKSDDVKNGFDEDASSEDLAAYFGVWLRQLLSDPACYVSAVANNYFGYFYPSQRDVWVYGTASSDELMARDDNRAYFDFHRADGALNSLCDHAVSLYRVAVQRIPLLSLTMSSSVYVWALILVSVYLLRARQWRALSLLVPLWGVLAVCLIGPCNGSTYMRYLYPMICALPFAVVVCLSYPRRLWRG
;
A
#
# COMPACT_ATOMS: atom_id res chain seq x y z
N MET A 1 -51.76 16.78 -25.67
CA MET A 1 -50.76 15.68 -25.60
C MET A 1 -50.18 15.29 -26.98
N ALA A 2 -50.98 15.15 -28.03
CA ALA A 2 -50.49 14.80 -29.37
C ALA A 2 -49.53 15.85 -30.04
N SER A 3 -49.59 17.10 -29.65
CA SER A 3 -48.73 18.17 -30.20
C SER A 3 -47.32 18.18 -29.59
N ILE A 4 -47.17 17.76 -28.31
CA ILE A 4 -45.87 17.68 -27.63
C ILE A 4 -45.06 16.45 -28.06
N GLU A 5 -45.75 15.35 -28.34
CA GLU A 5 -45.10 14.15 -28.90
C GLU A 5 -44.62 14.38 -30.32
N ARG A 6 -45.36 15.09 -31.17
CA ARG A 6 -44.91 15.46 -32.52
C ARG A 6 -43.71 16.42 -32.51
N ALA A 7 -43.66 17.37 -31.55
CA ALA A 7 -42.49 18.24 -31.39
C ALA A 7 -41.26 17.50 -30.90
N GLY A 8 -41.42 16.52 -30.00
CA GLY A 8 -40.32 15.66 -29.51
C GLY A 8 -39.80 14.69 -30.58
N ALA A 9 -40.69 14.17 -31.44
CA ALA A 9 -40.31 13.32 -32.57
C ALA A 9 -39.62 14.13 -33.67
N ALA A 10 -40.13 15.35 -33.97
CA ALA A 10 -39.51 16.26 -34.93
C ALA A 10 -38.12 16.75 -34.47
N ARG A 11 -37.91 17.02 -33.17
CA ARG A 11 -36.56 17.33 -32.64
C ARG A 11 -35.60 16.16 -32.71
N ARG A 12 -36.03 14.93 -32.40
CA ARG A 12 -35.19 13.72 -32.58
C ARG A 12 -34.88 13.42 -34.03
N ALA A 13 -35.81 13.68 -34.96
CA ALA A 13 -35.56 13.56 -36.39
C ALA A 13 -34.64 14.66 -36.90
N ALA A 14 -34.72 15.90 -36.37
CA ALA A 14 -33.82 16.98 -36.73
C ALA A 14 -32.41 16.78 -36.17
N ASP A 15 -32.26 16.27 -34.92
CA ASP A 15 -30.95 15.90 -34.35
C ASP A 15 -30.30 14.70 -35.08
N GLN A 16 -31.13 13.79 -35.62
CA GLN A 16 -30.64 12.69 -36.48
C GLN A 16 -30.35 13.12 -37.93
N ALA A 17 -31.04 14.12 -38.44
CA ALA A 17 -30.82 14.66 -39.78
C ALA A 17 -29.69 15.70 -39.85
N GLY A 18 -29.49 16.51 -38.80
CA GLY A 18 -28.40 17.47 -38.70
C GLY A 18 -27.01 16.83 -38.51
N ALA A 19 -26.95 15.56 -38.17
CA ALA A 19 -25.68 14.82 -37.99
C ALA A 19 -25.17 14.15 -39.27
N ARG A 20 -25.87 14.30 -40.41
CA ARG A 20 -25.48 13.73 -41.71
C ARG A 20 -25.16 14.84 -42.70
N GLY A 21 -24.05 15.49 -42.54
CA GLY A 21 -23.36 16.16 -43.65
C GLY A 21 -22.89 15.13 -44.69
N PRO A 22 -22.79 15.47 -45.97
CA PRO A 22 -22.50 14.49 -47.04
C PRO A 22 -21.09 13.93 -46.89
N GLY A 23 -20.99 12.65 -46.54
CA GLY A 23 -19.98 11.76 -47.08
C GLY A 23 -18.68 11.55 -46.30
N GLY A 24 -18.51 11.93 -45.04
CA GLY A 24 -17.35 11.49 -44.26
C GLY A 24 -17.60 10.19 -43.49
N PRO A 25 -16.71 9.18 -43.53
CA PRO A 25 -16.88 8.00 -42.67
C PRO A 25 -16.86 8.44 -41.19
N SER A 26 -17.72 7.81 -40.37
CA SER A 26 -17.69 8.05 -38.94
C SER A 26 -16.23 7.96 -38.39
N PRO A 27 -15.84 8.71 -37.36
CA PRO A 27 -14.47 8.68 -36.83
C PRO A 27 -13.97 7.26 -36.58
N ASP A 28 -14.82 6.35 -36.15
CA ASP A 28 -14.47 4.94 -35.93
C ASP A 28 -14.31 4.14 -37.23
N ARG A 29 -15.07 4.48 -38.27
CA ARG A 29 -14.93 3.85 -39.58
C ARG A 29 -13.70 4.35 -40.33
N ALA A 30 -13.38 5.65 -40.22
CA ALA A 30 -12.15 6.24 -40.73
C ALA A 30 -10.91 5.65 -40.01
N ARG A 31 -10.98 5.46 -38.70
CA ARG A 31 -9.93 4.80 -37.90
C ARG A 31 -9.70 3.35 -38.30
N ARG A 32 -10.75 2.56 -38.49
CA ARG A 32 -10.65 1.16 -38.97
C ARG A 32 -10.06 1.08 -40.37
N LEU A 33 -10.39 2.03 -41.24
CA LEU A 33 -9.83 2.12 -42.59
C LEU A 33 -8.36 2.51 -42.55
N TRP A 34 -7.96 3.46 -41.70
CA TRP A 34 -6.55 3.88 -41.55
C TRP A 34 -5.70 2.76 -40.97
N PHE A 35 -6.19 2.03 -39.97
CA PHE A 35 -5.51 0.87 -39.37
C PHE A 35 -5.28 -0.26 -40.39
N LYS A 36 -6.18 -0.42 -41.34
CA LYS A 36 -6.04 -1.39 -42.45
C LYS A 36 -5.14 -0.88 -43.58
N ARG A 37 -5.02 0.45 -43.77
CA ARG A 37 -4.35 1.04 -44.95
C ARG A 37 -2.82 1.06 -44.86
N TYR A 38 -2.24 1.11 -43.63
CA TYR A 38 -0.78 1.20 -43.44
C TYR A 38 -0.27 0.22 -42.37
N PRO A 39 -0.49 -1.08 -42.51
CA PRO A 39 -0.14 -2.02 -41.46
C PRO A 39 1.37 -2.14 -41.21
N ALA A 40 2.19 -2.04 -42.27
CA ALA A 40 3.65 -2.13 -42.16
C ALA A 40 4.25 -0.92 -41.44
N ALA A 41 3.86 0.31 -41.80
CA ALA A 41 4.34 1.53 -41.16
C ALA A 41 3.96 1.60 -39.66
N GLN A 42 2.73 1.18 -39.33
CA GLN A 42 2.30 1.12 -37.93
C GLN A 42 3.06 0.05 -37.13
N THR A 43 3.36 -1.09 -37.74
CA THR A 43 4.16 -2.15 -37.11
C THR A 43 5.59 -1.68 -36.90
N ALA A 44 6.20 -1.01 -37.89
CA ALA A 44 7.54 -0.44 -37.75
C ALA A 44 7.60 0.62 -36.65
N ALA A 45 6.64 1.55 -36.60
CA ALA A 45 6.56 2.54 -35.52
C ALA A 45 6.35 1.92 -34.14
N ALA A 46 5.48 0.89 -34.03
CA ALA A 46 5.28 0.17 -32.79
C ALA A 46 6.54 -0.61 -32.36
N PHE A 47 7.27 -1.17 -33.32
CA PHE A 47 8.55 -1.84 -33.05
C PHE A 47 9.62 -0.83 -32.57
N ALA A 48 9.70 0.35 -33.18
CA ALA A 48 10.61 1.41 -32.69
C ALA A 48 10.27 1.83 -31.25
N LEU A 49 8.98 1.97 -30.91
CA LEU A 49 8.56 2.22 -29.53
C LEU A 49 8.85 1.03 -28.59
N ALA A 50 8.76 -0.20 -29.08
CA ALA A 50 9.12 -1.39 -28.32
C ALA A 50 10.64 -1.45 -28.06
N LEU A 51 11.46 -1.09 -29.03
CA LEU A 51 12.92 -0.94 -28.85
C LEU A 51 13.24 0.14 -27.80
N LEU A 52 12.55 1.28 -27.81
CA LEU A 52 12.71 2.30 -26.78
C LEU A 52 12.30 1.78 -25.40
N ALA A 53 11.21 1.02 -25.30
CA ALA A 53 10.77 0.40 -24.05
C ALA A 53 11.79 -0.63 -23.52
N THR A 54 12.38 -1.43 -24.40
CA THR A 54 13.45 -2.38 -24.01
C THR A 54 14.76 -1.68 -23.70
N ALA A 55 15.10 -0.59 -24.37
CA ALA A 55 16.25 0.25 -24.01
C ALA A 55 16.18 0.75 -22.57
N ALA A 56 14.99 1.14 -22.11
CA ALA A 56 14.79 1.55 -20.70
C ALA A 56 15.12 0.44 -19.68
N LEU A 57 14.96 -0.82 -20.05
CA LEU A 57 15.29 -1.97 -19.21
C LEU A 57 16.78 -2.30 -19.22
N SER A 58 17.51 -1.83 -20.24
CA SER A 58 18.92 -2.16 -20.47
C SER A 58 19.90 -1.08 -19.99
N ILE A 59 19.41 0.15 -19.76
CA ILE A 59 20.27 1.26 -19.33
C ILE A 59 20.74 1.03 -17.90
N ASP A 60 22.07 0.94 -17.74
CA ASP A 60 22.74 0.94 -16.46
C ASP A 60 23.91 1.93 -16.46
N PRO A 61 23.71 3.11 -15.86
CA PRO A 61 24.73 4.15 -15.81
C PRO A 61 26.02 3.73 -15.10
N SER A 62 25.98 2.72 -14.23
CA SER A 62 27.18 2.24 -13.53
C SER A 62 28.20 1.53 -14.44
N ASN A 63 27.79 1.13 -15.66
CA ASN A 63 28.70 0.55 -16.64
C ASN A 63 29.64 1.58 -17.32
N ALA A 64 29.27 2.87 -17.29
CA ALA A 64 30.00 3.94 -17.97
C ALA A 64 30.97 4.65 -17.01
N THR A 65 32.01 3.93 -16.59
CA THR A 65 33.07 4.49 -15.73
C THR A 65 34.11 5.26 -16.55
N TYR A 66 34.77 6.22 -15.90
CA TYR A 66 35.88 6.95 -16.52
C TYR A 66 36.95 6.01 -17.07
N GLU A 67 37.33 4.98 -16.30
CA GLU A 67 38.32 4.00 -16.70
C GLU A 67 37.87 3.18 -17.92
N ALA A 68 36.59 2.83 -18.03
CA ALA A 68 36.06 2.11 -19.18
C ALA A 68 36.14 2.96 -20.46
N ILE A 69 35.86 4.26 -20.37
CA ILE A 69 35.93 5.19 -21.49
C ILE A 69 37.39 5.38 -21.90
N GLN A 70 38.30 5.59 -20.95
CA GLN A 70 39.73 5.80 -21.24
C GLN A 70 40.39 4.55 -21.86
N LYS A 71 39.91 3.36 -21.59
CA LYS A 71 40.37 2.13 -22.26
C LYS A 71 40.00 2.08 -23.75
N ILE A 72 38.87 2.72 -24.12
CA ILE A 72 38.41 2.75 -25.52
C ILE A 72 39.08 3.89 -26.27
N ASP A 73 39.05 5.10 -25.68
CA ASP A 73 39.64 6.29 -26.29
C ASP A 73 40.25 7.21 -25.21
N PRO A 74 41.59 7.13 -25.00
CA PRO A 74 42.27 7.97 -24.01
C PRO A 74 42.19 9.48 -24.29
N THR A 75 41.80 9.87 -25.52
CA THR A 75 41.71 11.26 -25.94
C THR A 75 40.29 11.81 -25.91
N ALA A 76 39.32 11.00 -25.52
CA ALA A 76 37.92 11.40 -25.51
C ALA A 76 37.68 12.57 -24.54
N THR A 77 37.14 13.67 -25.04
CA THR A 77 36.77 14.88 -24.27
C THR A 77 35.49 15.49 -24.79
N GLY A 78 34.83 16.30 -23.97
CA GLY A 78 33.64 17.05 -24.34
C GLY A 78 32.49 16.19 -24.88
N ALA A 79 31.96 16.56 -26.05
CA ALA A 79 30.82 15.85 -26.65
C ALA A 79 31.09 14.37 -26.96
N LEU A 80 32.33 14.03 -27.32
CA LEU A 80 32.73 12.67 -27.64
C LEU A 80 32.71 11.81 -26.36
N TYR A 81 33.20 12.34 -25.26
CA TYR A 81 33.14 11.67 -23.94
C TYR A 81 31.68 11.40 -23.55
N ILE A 82 30.79 12.39 -23.69
CA ILE A 82 29.35 12.22 -23.43
C ILE A 82 28.73 11.10 -24.28
N CYS A 83 29.13 11.02 -25.57
CA CYS A 83 28.67 9.94 -26.45
C CYS A 83 29.10 8.56 -25.95
N TYR A 84 30.35 8.41 -25.49
CA TYR A 84 30.84 7.16 -24.93
C TYR A 84 30.10 6.79 -23.62
N GLU A 85 29.90 7.74 -22.71
CA GLU A 85 29.13 7.50 -21.48
C GLU A 85 27.73 6.96 -21.80
N VAL A 86 26.98 7.63 -22.68
CA VAL A 86 25.63 7.18 -23.06
C VAL A 86 25.65 5.82 -23.74
N LEU A 87 26.61 5.55 -24.63
CA LEU A 87 26.69 4.26 -25.33
C LEU A 87 27.06 3.11 -24.39
N LEU A 88 28.01 3.33 -23.48
CA LEU A 88 28.45 2.31 -22.51
C LEU A 88 27.42 2.02 -21.42
N SER A 89 26.48 2.94 -21.16
CA SER A 89 25.40 2.70 -20.21
C SER A 89 24.39 1.64 -20.68
N PHE A 90 24.38 1.30 -21.99
CA PHE A 90 23.51 0.23 -22.49
C PHE A 90 24.10 -1.13 -22.16
N ALA A 91 23.21 -2.10 -21.84
CA ALA A 91 23.59 -3.46 -21.54
C ALA A 91 24.38 -4.12 -22.68
N GLY A 92 25.37 -4.93 -22.33
CA GLY A 92 26.18 -5.66 -23.29
C GLY A 92 25.37 -6.68 -24.13
N HIS A 93 26.03 -7.22 -25.16
CA HIS A 93 25.39 -8.12 -26.15
C HIS A 93 24.82 -9.42 -25.56
N GLU A 94 25.21 -9.83 -24.35
CA GLU A 94 24.62 -11.02 -23.68
C GLU A 94 23.11 -10.91 -23.48
N GLN A 95 22.61 -9.69 -23.27
CA GLN A 95 21.18 -9.42 -23.11
C GLN A 95 20.47 -9.02 -24.42
N ALA A 96 21.21 -8.72 -25.47
CA ALA A 96 20.66 -8.14 -26.72
C ALA A 96 19.60 -9.05 -27.36
N VAL A 97 19.81 -10.36 -27.37
CA VAL A 97 18.87 -11.32 -27.95
C VAL A 97 17.56 -11.36 -27.15
N MET A 98 17.64 -11.35 -25.83
CA MET A 98 16.46 -11.32 -24.95
C MET A 98 15.69 -10.02 -25.11
N LEU A 99 16.37 -8.87 -25.15
CA LEU A 99 15.77 -7.55 -25.34
C LEU A 99 15.09 -7.42 -26.71
N LEU A 100 15.72 -7.95 -27.76
CA LEU A 100 15.14 -7.99 -29.10
C LEU A 100 13.88 -8.89 -29.14
N ALA A 101 13.93 -10.07 -28.54
CA ALA A 101 12.76 -10.96 -28.43
C ALA A 101 11.61 -10.26 -27.67
N LEU A 102 11.94 -9.58 -26.58
CA LEU A 102 10.96 -8.79 -25.80
C LEU A 102 10.40 -7.64 -26.64
N ALA A 103 11.21 -6.91 -27.41
CA ALA A 103 10.76 -5.85 -28.30
C ALA A 103 9.78 -6.39 -29.37
N ILE A 104 10.06 -7.57 -29.94
CA ILE A 104 9.16 -8.22 -30.90
C ILE A 104 7.83 -8.54 -30.22
N LEU A 105 7.84 -9.11 -29.03
CA LEU A 105 6.62 -9.43 -28.25
C LEU A 105 5.82 -8.18 -27.89
N LEU A 106 6.47 -7.10 -27.48
CA LEU A 106 5.84 -5.83 -27.10
C LEU A 106 5.26 -5.07 -28.32
N THR A 107 5.72 -5.36 -29.54
CA THR A 107 5.26 -4.67 -30.75
C THR A 107 3.75 -4.79 -30.95
N LEU A 108 3.15 -5.98 -30.73
CA LEU A 108 1.71 -6.18 -30.93
C LEU A 108 0.86 -5.41 -29.92
N PRO A 109 1.09 -5.51 -28.60
CA PRO A 109 0.33 -4.73 -27.61
C PRO A 109 0.51 -3.22 -27.77
N ILE A 110 1.72 -2.73 -28.07
CA ILE A 110 1.98 -1.30 -28.34
C ILE A 110 1.22 -0.86 -29.58
N ARG A 111 1.29 -1.61 -30.67
CA ARG A 111 0.54 -1.31 -31.89
C ARG A 111 -0.96 -1.23 -31.63
N TYR A 112 -1.50 -2.15 -30.87
CA TYR A 112 -2.92 -2.16 -30.47
C TYR A 112 -3.27 -0.91 -29.65
N ALA A 113 -2.47 -0.58 -28.65
CA ALA A 113 -2.70 0.56 -27.76
C ALA A 113 -2.61 1.91 -28.48
N VAL A 114 -1.60 2.09 -29.34
CA VAL A 114 -1.33 3.36 -30.06
C VAL A 114 -2.31 3.53 -31.24
N PHE A 115 -2.39 2.55 -32.13
CA PHE A 115 -3.07 2.70 -33.41
C PHE A 115 -4.48 2.09 -33.44
N GLY A 116 -4.73 1.07 -32.61
CA GLY A 116 -6.03 0.37 -32.58
C GLY A 116 -7.11 1.17 -31.85
N ARG A 117 -6.85 1.57 -30.63
CA ARG A 117 -7.83 2.22 -29.74
C ARG A 117 -7.51 3.67 -29.39
N ARG A 118 -6.31 4.17 -29.73
CA ARG A 118 -5.81 5.50 -29.33
C ARG A 118 -5.97 5.80 -27.83
N GLY A 119 -5.94 4.76 -27.02
CA GLY A 119 -6.16 4.86 -25.58
C GLY A 119 -4.94 5.41 -24.83
N LEU A 120 -3.75 5.32 -25.43
CA LEU A 120 -2.49 5.76 -24.83
C LEU A 120 -2.47 7.25 -24.48
N PHE A 121 -3.13 8.09 -25.26
CA PHE A 121 -3.11 9.55 -25.08
C PHE A 121 -4.17 10.09 -24.13
N ARG A 122 -4.88 9.22 -23.41
CA ARG A 122 -5.84 9.66 -22.40
C ARG A 122 -5.10 10.13 -21.14
N PRO A 123 -5.47 11.26 -20.53
CA PRO A 123 -4.81 11.74 -19.30
C PRO A 123 -4.78 10.69 -18.18
N SER A 124 -5.84 9.86 -18.07
CA SER A 124 -5.89 8.74 -17.11
C SER A 124 -4.88 7.62 -17.38
N VAL A 125 -4.22 7.61 -18.53
CA VAL A 125 -3.13 6.68 -18.86
C VAL A 125 -1.79 7.38 -18.81
N VAL A 126 -1.69 8.56 -19.44
CA VAL A 126 -0.42 9.29 -19.57
C VAL A 126 0.12 9.78 -18.22
N LEU A 127 -0.75 10.34 -17.36
CA LEU A 127 -0.30 10.90 -16.09
C LEU A 127 0.29 9.83 -15.15
N PRO A 128 -0.41 8.71 -14.86
CA PRO A 128 0.18 7.67 -14.02
C PRO A 128 1.38 6.98 -14.69
N ALA A 129 1.42 6.88 -16.03
CA ALA A 129 2.57 6.34 -16.73
C ALA A 129 3.81 7.23 -16.64
N ALA A 130 3.64 8.54 -16.74
CA ALA A 130 4.73 9.51 -16.57
C ALA A 130 5.25 9.52 -15.13
N ALA A 131 4.33 9.46 -14.14
CA ALA A 131 4.71 9.34 -12.74
C ALA A 131 5.47 8.03 -12.47
N PHE A 132 4.99 6.90 -13.02
CA PHE A 132 5.68 5.62 -12.92
C PHE A 132 7.08 5.68 -13.55
N ALA A 133 7.21 6.25 -14.76
CA ALA A 133 8.49 6.39 -15.42
C ALA A 133 9.50 7.24 -14.61
N ALA A 134 9.02 8.34 -14.02
CA ALA A 134 9.83 9.16 -13.12
C ALA A 134 10.27 8.36 -11.88
N CYS A 135 9.35 7.62 -11.25
CA CYS A 135 9.68 6.76 -10.11
C CYS A 135 10.72 5.67 -10.47
N MET A 136 10.66 5.10 -11.68
CA MET A 136 11.64 4.10 -12.12
C MET A 136 13.03 4.70 -12.34
N VAL A 137 13.11 5.91 -12.92
CA VAL A 137 14.40 6.59 -13.18
C VAL A 137 15.03 7.08 -11.87
N PHE A 138 14.28 7.87 -11.10
CA PHE A 138 14.80 8.43 -9.85
C PHE A 138 14.93 7.36 -8.75
N GLY A 139 13.99 6.41 -8.68
CA GLY A 139 14.06 5.32 -7.72
C GLY A 139 15.32 4.48 -7.88
N LYS A 140 15.76 4.19 -9.13
CA LYS A 140 17.04 3.52 -9.38
C LYS A 140 18.22 4.34 -8.85
N SER A 141 18.20 5.66 -9.05
CA SER A 141 19.24 6.55 -8.56
C SER A 141 19.33 6.53 -7.03
N TYR A 142 18.21 6.68 -6.34
CA TYR A 142 18.18 6.65 -4.87
C TYR A 142 18.51 5.27 -4.29
N ASP A 143 18.09 4.18 -4.93
CA ASP A 143 18.38 2.81 -4.48
C ASP A 143 19.87 2.47 -4.55
N LEU A 144 20.60 3.06 -5.51
CA LEU A 144 22.02 2.78 -5.76
C LEU A 144 22.98 3.81 -5.14
N THR A 145 22.56 5.09 -5.00
CA THR A 145 23.49 6.18 -4.64
C THR A 145 22.95 7.13 -3.58
N ASP A 146 21.79 6.88 -3.02
CA ASP A 146 21.11 7.72 -2.02
C ASP A 146 20.89 9.17 -2.49
N SER A 147 20.94 9.37 -3.82
CA SER A 147 20.87 10.68 -4.43
C SER A 147 20.26 10.63 -5.83
N ALA A 148 19.97 11.81 -6.39
CA ALA A 148 19.51 11.96 -7.77
C ALA A 148 20.67 11.97 -8.80
N GLN A 149 21.92 11.73 -8.41
CA GLN A 149 23.10 11.91 -9.27
C GLN A 149 23.09 11.02 -10.51
N LEU A 150 22.68 9.75 -10.38
CA LEU A 150 22.57 8.87 -11.56
C LEU A 150 21.44 9.30 -12.52
N ALA A 151 20.48 10.11 -12.07
CA ALA A 151 19.43 10.60 -12.93
C ALA A 151 19.75 11.95 -13.58
N ILE A 152 20.37 12.88 -12.85
CA ILE A 152 20.57 14.27 -13.28
C ILE A 152 21.97 14.84 -13.00
N GLY A 153 22.94 14.04 -12.58
CA GLY A 153 24.28 14.49 -12.18
C GLY A 153 25.20 14.95 -13.33
N GLY A 154 24.69 15.07 -14.56
CA GLY A 154 25.44 15.53 -15.71
C GLY A 154 24.62 15.43 -16.99
N ILE A 155 25.16 15.94 -18.10
CA ILE A 155 24.46 15.95 -19.40
C ILE A 155 24.20 14.52 -19.89
N SER A 156 25.16 13.61 -19.78
CA SER A 156 25.03 12.20 -20.14
C SER A 156 23.92 11.53 -19.31
N ARG A 157 23.92 11.76 -18.00
CA ARG A 157 22.89 11.22 -17.07
C ARG A 157 21.49 11.74 -17.40
N CYS A 158 21.37 13.01 -17.75
CA CYS A 158 20.10 13.57 -18.21
C CYS A 158 19.64 12.92 -19.52
N ILE A 159 20.54 12.67 -20.49
CA ILE A 159 20.20 11.98 -21.75
C ILE A 159 19.75 10.54 -21.48
N GLU A 160 20.50 9.78 -20.68
CA GLU A 160 20.16 8.41 -20.27
C GLU A 160 18.79 8.37 -19.57
N SER A 161 18.56 9.27 -18.64
CA SER A 161 17.29 9.41 -17.92
C SER A 161 16.12 9.75 -18.82
N LEU A 162 16.32 10.61 -19.83
CA LEU A 162 15.29 10.92 -20.82
C LEU A 162 14.96 9.69 -21.69
N ILE A 163 15.97 8.93 -22.14
CA ILE A 163 15.76 7.70 -22.92
C ILE A 163 15.04 6.65 -22.03
N ALA A 164 15.56 6.40 -20.83
CA ALA A 164 14.96 5.46 -19.88
C ALA A 164 13.52 5.86 -19.51
N GLY A 165 13.31 7.14 -19.18
CA GLY A 165 12.00 7.67 -18.83
C GLY A 165 10.99 7.56 -19.98
N ALA A 166 11.41 7.87 -21.21
CA ALA A 166 10.56 7.70 -22.38
C ALA A 166 10.21 6.23 -22.63
N GLY A 167 11.16 5.32 -22.50
CA GLY A 167 10.91 3.88 -22.64
C GLY A 167 9.98 3.34 -21.54
N TRP A 168 10.22 3.70 -20.29
CA TRP A 168 9.32 3.38 -19.18
C TRP A 168 7.91 3.95 -19.37
N ALA A 169 7.79 5.17 -19.87
CA ALA A 169 6.49 5.80 -20.16
C ALA A 169 5.72 5.05 -21.25
N VAL A 170 6.39 4.58 -22.32
CA VAL A 170 5.78 3.73 -23.35
C VAL A 170 5.30 2.40 -22.76
N LEU A 171 6.16 1.74 -21.99
CA LEU A 171 5.85 0.45 -21.36
C LEU A 171 4.67 0.58 -20.38
N ALA A 172 4.75 1.54 -19.46
CA ALA A 172 3.71 1.80 -18.48
C ALA A 172 2.39 2.24 -19.12
N SER A 173 2.42 3.16 -20.09
CA SER A 173 1.20 3.58 -20.80
C SER A 173 0.52 2.40 -21.50
N THR A 174 1.29 1.51 -22.12
CA THR A 174 0.76 0.31 -22.78
C THR A 174 0.15 -0.63 -21.75
N GLY A 175 0.87 -0.92 -20.66
CA GLY A 175 0.40 -1.78 -19.57
C GLY A 175 -0.85 -1.24 -18.89
N ILE A 176 -0.88 0.05 -18.54
CA ILE A 176 -2.05 0.71 -17.91
C ILE A 176 -3.26 0.69 -18.85
N PHE A 177 -3.04 0.98 -20.13
CA PHE A 177 -4.12 0.92 -21.11
C PHE A 177 -4.72 -0.50 -21.21
N LEU A 178 -3.88 -1.52 -21.32
CA LEU A 178 -4.33 -2.91 -21.39
C LEU A 178 -5.01 -3.34 -20.09
N LEU A 179 -4.49 -2.95 -18.95
CA LEU A 179 -5.10 -3.21 -17.64
C LEU A 179 -6.51 -2.61 -17.56
N PHE A 180 -6.69 -1.37 -18.03
CA PHE A 180 -8.00 -0.72 -18.03
C PHE A 180 -8.98 -1.37 -19.03
N GLU A 181 -8.51 -1.84 -20.17
CA GLU A 181 -9.32 -2.65 -21.10
C GLU A 181 -9.72 -3.99 -20.45
N CYS A 182 -8.82 -4.64 -19.71
CA CYS A 182 -9.14 -5.82 -18.90
C CYS A 182 -10.21 -5.52 -17.84
N PHE A 183 -10.07 -4.44 -17.09
CA PHE A 183 -11.06 -4.02 -16.09
C PHE A 183 -12.41 -3.70 -16.74
N ASP A 184 -12.42 -3.06 -17.90
CA ASP A 184 -13.63 -2.82 -18.69
C ASP A 184 -14.26 -4.12 -19.17
N TRP A 185 -13.43 -5.07 -19.61
CA TRP A 185 -13.89 -6.40 -20.04
C TRP A 185 -14.48 -7.20 -18.87
N PHE A 186 -13.78 -7.28 -17.73
CA PHE A 186 -14.28 -7.96 -16.52
C PHE A 186 -15.60 -7.37 -16.04
N GLY A 187 -15.69 -6.04 -16.03
CA GLY A 187 -16.91 -5.35 -15.62
C GLY A 187 -18.08 -5.54 -16.59
N ALA A 188 -17.82 -5.78 -17.89
CA ALA A 188 -18.84 -6.03 -18.89
C ALA A 188 -19.32 -7.50 -18.89
N HIS A 189 -18.39 -8.43 -18.76
CA HIS A 189 -18.67 -9.86 -18.89
C HIS A 189 -18.95 -10.53 -17.56
N ARG A 190 -18.81 -9.77 -16.42
CA ARG A 190 -18.85 -10.32 -15.07
C ARG A 190 -18.32 -11.74 -15.11
N LEU A 191 -17.26 -12.11 -14.50
CA LEU A 191 -16.68 -13.47 -14.57
C LEU A 191 -17.74 -14.56 -14.34
N ARG A 192 -18.65 -14.67 -15.28
CA ARG A 192 -19.65 -15.73 -15.41
C ARG A 192 -18.98 -16.84 -16.20
N PHE A 193 -18.16 -17.60 -15.54
CA PHE A 193 -17.96 -18.94 -16.03
C PHE A 193 -19.30 -19.64 -15.84
N SER A 194 -19.99 -19.90 -16.96
CA SER A 194 -21.26 -20.63 -16.98
C SER A 194 -21.08 -21.96 -16.25
N GLU A 195 -21.89 -22.20 -15.24
CA GLU A 195 -21.84 -23.41 -14.39
C GLU A 195 -21.95 -24.70 -15.19
N SER A 196 -22.48 -24.64 -16.43
CA SER A 196 -22.76 -25.81 -17.26
C SER A 196 -21.55 -26.44 -17.94
N SER A 197 -20.40 -25.76 -18.02
CA SER A 197 -19.25 -26.24 -18.84
C SER A 197 -18.05 -26.74 -18.00
N HIS A 198 -18.13 -26.74 -16.65
CA HIS A 198 -16.98 -27.05 -15.82
C HIS A 198 -16.96 -28.50 -15.33
N GLY A 199 -15.73 -29.06 -15.20
CA GLY A 199 -15.50 -30.41 -14.73
C GLY A 199 -16.01 -30.67 -13.28
N ARG A 200 -16.09 -31.96 -12.89
CA ARG A 200 -16.58 -32.39 -11.57
C ARG A 200 -15.86 -31.70 -10.41
N LEU A 201 -14.55 -31.52 -10.49
CA LEU A 201 -13.74 -30.90 -9.45
C LEU A 201 -14.12 -29.43 -9.21
N TRP A 202 -14.36 -28.68 -10.27
CA TRP A 202 -14.77 -27.28 -10.18
C TRP A 202 -16.13 -27.12 -9.52
N ARG A 203 -17.10 -27.96 -9.90
CA ARG A 203 -18.44 -27.98 -9.29
C ARG A 203 -18.39 -28.36 -7.81
N ALA A 204 -17.54 -29.34 -7.45
CA ALA A 204 -17.35 -29.73 -6.08
C ALA A 204 -16.72 -28.61 -5.24
N ALA A 205 -15.70 -27.90 -5.77
CA ALA A 205 -15.08 -26.77 -5.10
C ALA A 205 -16.06 -25.61 -4.88
N ASP A 206 -16.87 -25.29 -5.91
CA ASP A 206 -17.88 -24.24 -5.79
C ASP A 206 -18.97 -24.62 -4.78
N ALA A 207 -19.47 -25.85 -4.83
CA ALA A 207 -20.43 -26.36 -3.86
C ALA A 207 -19.88 -26.32 -2.43
N LEU A 208 -18.63 -26.70 -2.22
CA LEU A 208 -17.97 -26.70 -0.92
C LEU A 208 -17.79 -25.27 -0.36
N LEU A 209 -17.26 -24.35 -1.18
CA LEU A 209 -17.10 -22.93 -0.83
C LEU A 209 -18.45 -22.22 -0.64
N ASN A 210 -19.51 -22.68 -1.30
CA ASN A 210 -20.84 -22.12 -1.14
C ASN A 210 -21.54 -22.66 0.12
N ARG A 211 -21.34 -23.95 0.45
CA ARG A 211 -21.92 -24.57 1.65
C ARG A 211 -21.26 -24.06 2.94
N HIS A 212 -19.95 -23.89 2.92
CA HIS A 212 -19.17 -23.49 4.08
C HIS A 212 -18.27 -22.29 3.75
N PRO A 213 -18.85 -21.09 3.47
CA PRO A 213 -18.11 -19.96 2.90
C PRO A 213 -17.04 -19.35 3.82
N PHE A 214 -17.11 -19.60 5.11
CA PHE A 214 -16.12 -19.18 6.12
C PHE A 214 -15.21 -20.34 6.54
N ALA A 215 -15.79 -21.50 6.88
CA ALA A 215 -15.04 -22.61 7.46
C ALA A 215 -14.01 -23.22 6.48
N VAL A 216 -14.36 -23.31 5.18
CA VAL A 216 -13.44 -23.86 4.17
C VAL A 216 -12.23 -22.94 3.93
N PRO A 217 -12.39 -21.62 3.67
CA PRO A 217 -11.25 -20.72 3.61
C PRO A 217 -10.40 -20.72 4.90
N LEU A 218 -11.02 -20.74 6.07
CA LEU A 218 -10.31 -20.79 7.35
C LEU A 218 -9.46 -22.07 7.46
N ALA A 219 -10.02 -23.22 7.16
CA ALA A 219 -9.31 -24.49 7.22
C ALA A 219 -8.14 -24.54 6.23
N VAL A 220 -8.35 -24.06 4.99
CA VAL A 220 -7.30 -24.00 3.96
C VAL A 220 -6.16 -23.08 4.41
N ILE A 221 -6.47 -21.87 4.88
CA ILE A 221 -5.49 -20.91 5.39
C ILE A 221 -4.73 -21.50 6.58
N ALA A 222 -5.44 -22.01 7.59
CA ALA A 222 -4.82 -22.55 8.79
C ALA A 222 -3.89 -23.73 8.48
N LEU A 223 -4.31 -24.66 7.61
CA LEU A 223 -3.48 -25.80 7.21
C LEU A 223 -2.25 -25.38 6.39
N THR A 224 -2.39 -24.42 5.50
CA THR A 224 -1.26 -23.96 4.67
C THR A 224 -0.26 -23.09 5.46
N TRP A 225 -0.72 -22.40 6.51
CA TRP A 225 0.14 -21.61 7.39
C TRP A 225 0.74 -22.41 8.56
N ALA A 226 0.20 -23.60 8.86
CA ALA A 226 0.69 -24.44 9.96
C ALA A 226 2.19 -24.74 9.91
N PRO A 227 2.83 -25.03 8.75
CA PRO A 227 4.27 -25.20 8.69
C PRO A 227 5.06 -23.97 9.17
N THR A 228 4.59 -22.76 8.85
CA THR A 228 5.23 -21.51 9.33
C THR A 228 5.03 -21.34 10.83
N LEU A 229 3.86 -21.68 11.37
CA LEU A 229 3.60 -21.67 12.82
C LEU A 229 4.52 -22.65 13.57
N LEU A 230 4.70 -23.86 13.05
CA LEU A 230 5.61 -24.84 13.64
C LEU A 230 7.07 -24.41 13.54
N ALA A 231 7.48 -23.88 12.40
CA ALA A 231 8.86 -23.39 12.21
C ALA A 231 9.20 -22.22 13.15
N ALA A 232 8.23 -21.36 13.44
CA ALA A 232 8.40 -20.13 14.20
C ALA A 232 8.07 -20.27 15.72
N ALA A 233 7.57 -21.42 16.18
CA ALA A 233 7.14 -21.57 17.57
C ALA A 233 8.27 -21.22 18.57
N PRO A 234 7.97 -20.43 19.62
CA PRO A 234 6.69 -19.94 20.11
C PRO A 234 6.15 -18.69 19.42
N GLY A 235 6.87 -18.11 18.48
CA GLY A 235 6.53 -16.92 17.70
C GLY A 235 7.78 -16.27 17.14
N LEU A 236 7.67 -15.48 16.05
CA LEU A 236 8.78 -14.68 15.54
C LEU A 236 8.94 -13.41 16.37
N PHE A 237 10.07 -13.28 17.02
CA PHE A 237 10.40 -12.18 17.90
C PHE A 237 10.96 -10.99 17.10
N MET A 238 10.61 -9.78 17.50
CA MET A 238 11.15 -8.53 16.97
C MET A 238 11.76 -7.68 18.07
N GLY A 239 12.53 -6.67 17.73
CA GLY A 239 13.05 -5.69 18.69
C GLY A 239 11.94 -5.05 19.53
N ASP A 240 10.83 -4.66 18.87
CA ASP A 240 9.65 -4.11 19.54
C ASP A 240 9.01 -5.09 20.55
N THR A 241 9.08 -6.40 20.27
CA THR A 241 8.47 -7.46 21.10
C THR A 241 9.07 -7.49 22.50
N GLY A 242 10.41 -7.57 22.57
CA GLY A 242 11.15 -7.58 23.84
C GLY A 242 10.91 -6.31 24.66
N ALA A 243 10.96 -5.14 24.00
CA ALA A 243 10.69 -3.87 24.63
C ALA A 243 9.26 -3.81 25.24
N GLN A 244 8.25 -4.26 24.51
CA GLN A 244 6.85 -4.29 25.01
C GLN A 244 6.66 -5.26 26.18
N ILE A 245 7.27 -6.44 26.13
CA ILE A 245 7.19 -7.39 27.23
C ILE A 245 7.84 -6.80 28.49
N ARG A 246 9.05 -6.22 28.38
CA ARG A 246 9.73 -5.55 29.50
C ARG A 246 8.91 -4.38 30.06
N GLN A 247 8.29 -3.56 29.21
CA GLN A 247 7.39 -2.49 29.65
C GLN A 247 6.22 -3.03 30.49
N TRP A 248 5.62 -4.14 30.09
CA TRP A 248 4.51 -4.75 30.85
C TRP A 248 4.93 -5.22 32.24
N PHE A 249 6.13 -5.79 32.34
CA PHE A 249 6.70 -6.25 33.61
C PHE A 249 7.40 -5.13 34.42
N ASN A 250 7.28 -3.89 33.96
CA ASN A 250 7.92 -2.72 34.58
C ASN A 250 9.45 -2.86 34.69
N LEU A 251 10.08 -3.43 33.66
CA LEU A 251 11.52 -3.66 33.57
C LEU A 251 12.20 -2.62 32.69
N PRO A 252 13.50 -2.32 32.90
CA PRO A 252 14.25 -1.41 32.07
C PRO A 252 14.14 -1.73 30.58
N ASN A 253 13.88 -0.70 29.77
CA ASN A 253 13.72 -0.84 28.33
C ASN A 253 14.13 0.45 27.62
N GLY A 254 14.71 0.36 26.43
CA GLY A 254 15.26 1.51 25.71
C GLY A 254 14.24 2.58 25.33
N THR A 255 12.93 2.35 25.52
CA THR A 255 11.92 3.39 25.27
C THR A 255 11.65 4.26 26.50
N SER A 256 11.94 3.77 27.71
CA SER A 256 11.86 4.56 28.94
C SER A 256 13.09 5.46 29.14
N ASP A 257 14.22 5.14 28.50
CA ASP A 257 15.51 5.81 28.77
C ASP A 257 15.54 7.24 28.23
N TYR A 258 14.74 7.58 27.24
CA TYR A 258 14.72 8.93 26.64
C TYR A 258 13.43 9.71 26.92
N LEU A 259 12.42 9.11 27.54
CA LEU A 259 11.16 9.79 27.83
C LEU A 259 11.21 10.49 29.19
N ASN A 260 10.66 11.69 29.27
CA ASN A 260 10.38 12.37 30.53
C ASN A 260 9.16 11.70 31.19
N LEU A 261 9.45 10.70 32.04
CA LEU A 261 8.42 9.90 32.68
C LEU A 261 7.53 10.72 33.61
N ILE A 262 6.21 10.61 33.48
CA ILE A 262 5.25 11.23 34.41
C ILE A 262 5.47 10.70 35.85
N ASP A 263 5.69 9.38 35.93
CA ASP A 263 6.02 8.68 37.17
C ASP A 263 7.28 7.85 36.90
N PRO A 264 8.41 8.16 37.56
CA PRO A 264 9.67 7.43 37.37
C PRO A 264 9.60 5.94 37.71
N ASP A 265 8.66 5.55 38.57
CA ASP A 265 8.45 4.14 38.95
C ASP A 265 7.61 3.36 37.93
N VAL A 266 7.04 4.04 36.90
CA VAL A 266 6.20 3.42 35.86
C VAL A 266 6.93 3.48 34.52
N LEU A 267 7.57 2.36 34.12
CA LEU A 267 8.33 2.24 32.87
C LEU A 267 7.43 1.91 31.65
N LEU A 268 6.17 1.51 31.90
CA LEU A 268 5.18 1.36 30.83
C LEU A 268 4.86 2.72 30.21
N ASN A 269 5.02 2.85 28.92
CA ASN A 269 4.82 4.11 28.20
C ASN A 269 4.11 3.93 26.85
N GLY A 270 3.69 5.04 26.26
CA GLY A 270 2.90 5.10 25.03
C GLY A 270 3.71 5.10 23.73
N HIS A 271 5.03 4.82 23.76
CA HIS A 271 5.83 4.66 22.55
C HIS A 271 5.25 3.54 21.66
N HIS A 272 5.02 2.38 22.26
CA HIS A 272 4.21 1.34 21.64
C HIS A 272 2.74 1.46 22.08
N PRO A 273 1.78 1.00 21.27
CA PRO A 273 0.37 0.98 21.67
C PRO A 273 0.18 0.17 22.95
N VAL A 274 -0.21 0.83 24.04
CA VAL A 274 -0.33 0.22 25.38
C VAL A 274 -1.29 -1.00 25.38
N ALA A 275 -2.35 -0.96 24.57
CA ALA A 275 -3.26 -2.11 24.46
C ALA A 275 -2.58 -3.35 23.87
N HIS A 276 -1.67 -3.20 22.91
CA HIS A 276 -0.90 -4.33 22.38
C HIS A 276 0.15 -4.79 23.38
N THR A 277 0.82 -3.86 24.05
CA THR A 277 1.77 -4.16 25.15
C THR A 277 1.09 -4.98 26.25
N ALA A 278 -0.11 -4.58 26.67
CA ALA A 278 -0.89 -5.31 27.66
C ALA A 278 -1.32 -6.70 27.17
N LEU A 279 -1.63 -6.85 25.87
CA LEU A 279 -2.02 -8.14 25.30
C LEU A 279 -0.84 -9.12 25.27
N VAL A 280 0.31 -8.70 24.71
CA VAL A 280 1.48 -9.61 24.60
C VAL A 280 2.09 -9.87 25.98
N GLY A 281 2.27 -8.84 26.79
CA GLY A 281 2.80 -8.98 28.16
C GLY A 281 1.89 -9.79 29.06
N GLY A 282 0.56 -9.57 28.97
CA GLY A 282 -0.43 -10.35 29.71
C GLY A 282 -0.44 -11.84 29.33
N CYS A 283 -0.23 -12.16 28.03
CA CYS A 283 -0.07 -13.55 27.60
C CYS A 283 1.20 -14.20 28.20
N VAL A 284 2.32 -13.46 28.19
CA VAL A 284 3.58 -13.93 28.81
C VAL A 284 3.39 -14.12 30.32
N GLN A 285 2.74 -13.18 31.00
CA GLN A 285 2.42 -13.29 32.42
C GLN A 285 1.52 -14.51 32.71
N LEU A 286 0.54 -14.78 31.85
CA LEU A 286 -0.30 -15.97 31.96
C LEU A 286 0.51 -17.25 31.79
N GLY A 287 1.44 -17.31 30.83
CA GLY A 287 2.34 -18.44 30.62
C GLY A 287 3.20 -18.73 31.84
N LEU A 288 3.80 -17.71 32.40
CA LEU A 288 4.58 -17.80 33.65
C LEU A 288 3.70 -18.29 34.84
N ALA A 289 2.49 -17.73 34.98
CA ALA A 289 1.62 -18.06 36.09
C ALA A 289 1.03 -19.50 36.03
N VAL A 290 0.76 -20.00 34.83
CA VAL A 290 0.07 -21.32 34.66
C VAL A 290 1.08 -22.43 34.35
N PHE A 291 2.12 -22.14 33.58
CA PHE A 291 3.06 -23.17 33.10
C PHE A 291 4.48 -22.97 33.66
N GLY A 292 4.77 -21.84 34.32
CA GLY A 292 6.10 -21.49 34.76
C GLY A 292 7.09 -21.22 33.59
N ASP A 293 6.56 -20.86 32.40
CA ASP A 293 7.32 -20.75 31.15
C ASP A 293 6.83 -19.55 30.33
N GLU A 294 7.73 -18.59 30.07
CA GLU A 294 7.48 -17.44 29.23
C GLU A 294 7.25 -17.79 27.75
N ASN A 295 7.89 -18.87 27.26
CA ASN A 295 7.70 -19.35 25.89
C ASN A 295 6.29 -19.89 25.68
N ALA A 296 5.70 -20.55 26.69
CA ALA A 296 4.29 -20.93 26.66
C ALA A 296 3.38 -19.69 26.57
N GLY A 297 3.72 -18.60 27.27
CA GLY A 297 3.01 -17.33 27.20
C GLY A 297 3.10 -16.68 25.82
N LEU A 298 4.29 -16.64 25.22
CA LEU A 298 4.50 -16.14 23.88
C LEU A 298 3.73 -16.98 22.84
N MET A 299 3.69 -18.30 23.01
CA MET A 299 2.90 -19.21 22.15
C MET A 299 1.39 -18.95 22.27
N ILE A 300 0.88 -18.65 23.47
CA ILE A 300 -0.53 -18.26 23.66
C ILE A 300 -0.86 -17.01 22.81
N TYR A 301 -0.02 -15.98 22.87
CA TYR A 301 -0.20 -14.79 22.06
C TYR A 301 -0.14 -15.11 20.56
N THR A 302 0.85 -15.89 20.13
CA THR A 302 1.03 -16.26 18.72
C THR A 302 -0.16 -17.04 18.16
N LEU A 303 -0.69 -17.98 18.94
CA LEU A 303 -1.90 -18.75 18.56
C LEU A 303 -3.13 -17.84 18.47
N LEU A 304 -3.29 -16.91 19.40
CA LEU A 304 -4.38 -15.94 19.38
C LEU A 304 -4.29 -15.06 18.11
N GLN A 305 -3.12 -14.47 17.83
CA GLN A 305 -2.89 -13.66 16.64
C GLN A 305 -3.13 -14.46 15.36
N PHE A 306 -2.56 -15.67 15.26
CA PHE A 306 -2.75 -16.58 14.13
C PHE A 306 -4.24 -16.87 13.87
N ALA A 307 -4.98 -17.18 14.91
CA ALA A 307 -6.41 -17.47 14.81
C ALA A 307 -7.22 -16.23 14.36
N VAL A 308 -6.90 -15.05 14.88
CA VAL A 308 -7.53 -13.78 14.48
C VAL A 308 -7.24 -13.48 13.02
N THR A 309 -5.97 -13.52 12.61
CA THR A 309 -5.55 -13.18 11.25
C THR A 309 -6.12 -14.17 10.22
N ALA A 310 -6.06 -15.48 10.48
CA ALA A 310 -6.67 -16.48 9.61
C ALA A 310 -8.19 -16.31 9.50
N SER A 311 -8.86 -15.97 10.62
CA SER A 311 -10.30 -15.68 10.65
C SER A 311 -10.67 -14.42 9.88
N CYS A 312 -9.88 -13.36 9.98
CA CYS A 312 -10.08 -12.12 9.22
C CYS A 312 -9.96 -12.37 7.70
N ALA A 313 -8.93 -13.10 7.27
CA ALA A 313 -8.75 -13.47 5.87
C ALA A 313 -9.90 -14.36 5.36
N ALA A 314 -10.32 -15.37 6.12
CA ALA A 314 -11.45 -16.23 5.80
C ALA A 314 -12.78 -15.45 5.73
N TYR A 315 -13.00 -14.51 6.64
CA TYR A 315 -14.20 -13.68 6.67
C TYR A 315 -14.25 -12.74 5.46
N LEU A 316 -13.10 -12.17 5.07
CA LEU A 316 -12.95 -11.38 3.85
C LEU A 316 -13.36 -12.20 2.62
N VAL A 317 -12.81 -13.41 2.43
CA VAL A 317 -13.16 -14.31 1.31
C VAL A 317 -14.64 -14.66 1.32
N SER A 318 -15.22 -14.95 2.49
CA SER A 318 -16.64 -15.29 2.64
C SER A 318 -17.56 -14.14 2.26
N THR A 319 -17.17 -12.89 2.56
CA THR A 319 -17.97 -11.70 2.26
C THR A 319 -18.00 -11.38 0.76
N LEU A 320 -16.97 -11.73 0.02
CA LEU A 320 -16.94 -11.56 -1.45
C LEU A 320 -18.12 -12.26 -2.14
N ARG A 321 -18.55 -13.42 -1.63
CA ARG A 321 -19.75 -14.12 -2.11
C ARG A 321 -21.01 -13.25 -1.99
N ARG A 322 -21.21 -12.62 -0.83
CA ARG A 322 -22.37 -11.74 -0.59
C ARG A 322 -22.37 -10.54 -1.56
N LEU A 323 -21.21 -10.10 -2.00
CA LEU A 323 -21.04 -8.99 -2.94
C LEU A 323 -21.04 -9.43 -4.41
N GLY A 324 -21.40 -10.68 -4.70
CA GLY A 324 -21.58 -11.19 -6.06
C GLY A 324 -20.30 -11.62 -6.77
N ALA A 325 -19.19 -11.79 -6.04
CA ALA A 325 -17.95 -12.30 -6.63
C ALA A 325 -18.08 -13.80 -6.95
N GLY A 326 -17.74 -14.16 -8.18
CA GLY A 326 -17.72 -15.56 -8.65
C GLY A 326 -16.64 -16.40 -7.99
N LEU A 327 -16.69 -17.73 -8.21
CA LEU A 327 -15.73 -18.67 -7.62
C LEU A 327 -14.28 -18.33 -7.96
N VAL A 328 -13.98 -17.95 -9.22
CA VAL A 328 -12.61 -17.59 -9.66
C VAL A 328 -12.05 -16.44 -8.83
N ALA A 329 -12.81 -15.38 -8.64
CA ALA A 329 -12.37 -14.21 -7.89
C ALA A 329 -12.15 -14.56 -6.40
N ARG A 330 -13.04 -15.37 -5.81
CA ARG A 330 -12.90 -15.85 -4.42
C ARG A 330 -11.70 -16.78 -4.25
N ALA A 331 -11.51 -17.70 -5.20
CA ALA A 331 -10.35 -18.60 -5.21
C ALA A 331 -9.04 -17.84 -5.41
N ALA A 332 -9.01 -16.81 -6.27
CA ALA A 332 -7.84 -15.98 -6.49
C ALA A 332 -7.44 -15.20 -5.21
N VAL A 333 -8.41 -14.65 -4.48
CA VAL A 333 -8.14 -13.96 -3.20
C VAL A 333 -7.70 -14.97 -2.14
N LEU A 334 -8.31 -16.15 -2.06
CA LEU A 334 -7.87 -17.21 -1.15
C LEU A 334 -6.44 -17.65 -1.50
N ALA A 335 -6.15 -17.89 -2.78
CA ALA A 335 -4.81 -18.27 -3.26
C ALA A 335 -3.77 -17.19 -2.94
N PHE A 336 -4.12 -15.92 -3.00
CA PHE A 336 -3.24 -14.83 -2.60
C PHE A 336 -2.81 -14.96 -1.12
N PHE A 337 -3.74 -15.20 -0.20
CA PHE A 337 -3.40 -15.42 1.21
C PHE A 337 -2.64 -16.72 1.45
N VAL A 338 -2.89 -17.75 0.66
CA VAL A 338 -2.24 -19.07 0.78
C VAL A 338 -0.82 -19.06 0.23
N PHE A 339 -0.62 -18.48 -0.96
CA PHE A 339 0.64 -18.59 -1.71
C PHE A 339 1.59 -17.42 -1.52
N VAL A 340 1.19 -16.30 -0.95
CA VAL A 340 2.13 -15.23 -0.62
C VAL A 340 2.68 -15.47 0.79
N PRO A 341 3.98 -15.82 0.92
CA PRO A 341 4.54 -16.28 2.21
C PRO A 341 4.55 -15.20 3.30
N MET A 342 4.40 -13.93 2.93
CA MET A 342 4.29 -12.83 3.86
C MET A 342 3.13 -13.05 4.86
N PHE A 343 1.97 -13.55 4.42
CA PHE A 343 0.81 -13.69 5.30
C PHE A 343 1.01 -14.74 6.38
N SER A 344 1.56 -15.92 6.04
CA SER A 344 1.89 -16.94 7.03
C SER A 344 2.97 -16.48 8.01
N ASN A 345 3.95 -15.70 7.51
CA ASN A 345 5.02 -15.15 8.32
C ASN A 345 4.50 -14.09 9.31
N TYR A 346 3.67 -13.15 8.83
CA TYR A 346 3.09 -12.12 9.68
C TYR A 346 2.07 -12.68 10.68
N ALA A 347 1.37 -13.75 10.37
CA ALA A 347 0.46 -14.41 11.31
C ALA A 347 1.16 -14.90 12.58
N VAL A 348 2.47 -15.16 12.53
CA VAL A 348 3.30 -15.62 13.66
C VAL A 348 4.32 -14.58 14.13
N LEU A 349 4.40 -13.41 13.46
CA LEU A 349 5.28 -12.31 13.83
C LEU A 349 4.67 -11.51 14.97
N VAL A 350 5.31 -11.50 16.12
CA VAL A 350 4.80 -10.82 17.33
C VAL A 350 4.97 -9.31 17.21
N THR A 351 3.99 -8.66 16.58
CA THR A 351 4.00 -7.21 16.37
C THR A 351 2.60 -6.61 16.33
N LYS A 352 2.49 -5.37 16.82
CA LYS A 352 1.27 -4.55 16.78
C LYS A 352 0.66 -4.39 15.38
N ASP A 353 1.49 -4.40 14.34
CA ASP A 353 1.09 -4.10 12.97
C ASP A 353 0.14 -5.17 12.39
N VAL A 354 0.21 -6.42 12.86
CA VAL A 354 -0.65 -7.52 12.39
C VAL A 354 -2.08 -7.34 12.85
N LEU A 355 -2.31 -7.19 14.16
CA LEU A 355 -3.65 -6.99 14.71
C LEU A 355 -4.28 -5.67 14.27
N PHE A 356 -3.46 -4.62 14.09
CA PHE A 356 -3.90 -3.39 13.44
C PHE A 356 -4.33 -3.65 11.99
N GLY A 357 -3.56 -4.44 11.23
CA GLY A 357 -3.91 -4.85 9.87
C GLY A 357 -5.22 -5.61 9.79
N ASP A 358 -5.43 -6.56 10.68
CA ASP A 358 -6.69 -7.31 10.80
C ASP A 358 -7.89 -6.38 11.09
N ALA A 359 -7.70 -5.39 11.96
CA ALA A 359 -8.72 -4.39 12.26
C ALA A 359 -9.06 -3.54 11.02
N VAL A 360 -8.06 -3.10 10.24
CA VAL A 360 -8.27 -2.34 8.99
C VAL A 360 -8.97 -3.20 7.93
N VAL A 361 -8.59 -4.47 7.79
CA VAL A 361 -9.27 -5.43 6.89
C VAL A 361 -10.73 -5.58 7.28
N LEU A 362 -11.00 -5.85 8.56
CA LEU A 362 -12.36 -6.02 9.06
C LEU A 362 -13.19 -4.74 8.86
N LEU A 363 -12.60 -3.56 9.09
CA LEU A 363 -13.23 -2.26 8.87
C LEU A 363 -13.59 -2.07 7.38
N ALA A 364 -12.67 -2.38 6.45
CA ALA A 364 -12.92 -2.30 5.02
C ALA A 364 -14.05 -3.24 4.57
N VAL A 365 -14.08 -4.47 5.11
CA VAL A 365 -15.14 -5.45 4.85
C VAL A 365 -16.50 -4.97 5.39
N GLN A 366 -16.55 -4.44 6.61
CA GLN A 366 -17.80 -3.91 7.18
C GLN A 366 -18.28 -2.66 6.45
N MET A 367 -17.34 -1.79 6.06
CA MET A 367 -17.66 -0.63 5.22
C MET A 367 -18.26 -1.05 3.88
N ALA A 368 -17.70 -2.05 3.21
CA ALA A 368 -18.25 -2.60 1.97
C ALA A 368 -19.67 -3.16 2.18
N LYS A 369 -19.90 -3.93 3.26
CA LYS A 369 -21.23 -4.44 3.61
C LYS A 369 -22.24 -3.34 3.93
N LEU A 370 -21.80 -2.25 4.51
CA LEU A 370 -22.64 -1.11 4.85
C LEU A 370 -22.98 -0.27 3.61
N LEU A 371 -22.02 -0.09 2.70
CA LEU A 371 -22.20 0.72 1.49
C LEU A 371 -22.92 -0.04 0.36
N LEU A 372 -22.76 -1.35 0.32
CA LEU A 372 -23.19 -2.19 -0.81
C LEU A 372 -24.25 -3.20 -0.36
N PRO A 373 -25.45 -3.16 -0.93
CA PRO A 373 -26.44 -4.20 -0.71
C PRO A 373 -25.95 -5.55 -1.26
N PRO A 374 -26.44 -6.66 -0.70
CA PRO A 374 -26.09 -7.97 -1.20
C PRO A 374 -26.60 -8.19 -2.63
N VAL A 375 -25.82 -8.90 -3.42
CA VAL A 375 -26.21 -9.35 -4.76
C VAL A 375 -26.90 -10.70 -4.59
N ASP A 376 -28.07 -10.87 -5.23
CA ASP A 376 -28.76 -12.16 -5.24
C ASP A 376 -27.94 -13.20 -6.02
N PRO A 377 -27.44 -14.24 -5.37
CA PRO A 377 -26.63 -15.27 -6.03
C PRO A 377 -27.41 -16.08 -7.06
N GLY A 378 -28.74 -16.14 -6.94
CA GLY A 378 -29.65 -16.89 -7.84
C GLY A 378 -30.04 -16.12 -9.10
N SER A 379 -29.86 -14.79 -9.12
CA SER A 379 -30.22 -14.03 -10.30
C SER A 379 -29.15 -14.14 -11.39
N ALA A 380 -29.57 -14.60 -12.57
CA ALA A 380 -28.70 -14.69 -13.75
C ALA A 380 -28.07 -13.35 -14.15
N ALA A 381 -28.62 -12.23 -13.67
CA ALA A 381 -28.14 -10.88 -13.93
C ALA A 381 -27.29 -10.29 -12.80
N GLY A 382 -27.11 -10.98 -11.62
CA GLY A 382 -26.55 -10.39 -10.42
C GLY A 382 -27.35 -9.14 -10.06
N GLU A 383 -28.67 -9.29 -10.02
CA GLU A 383 -29.56 -8.17 -9.75
C GLU A 383 -29.48 -7.79 -8.27
N VAL A 384 -29.33 -6.52 -8.04
CA VAL A 384 -29.51 -5.92 -6.72
C VAL A 384 -30.95 -5.42 -6.69
N ALA A 385 -31.67 -5.77 -5.66
CA ALA A 385 -33.00 -5.22 -5.44
C ALA A 385 -32.92 -3.69 -5.36
N LEU A 386 -33.67 -3.03 -6.25
CA LEU A 386 -33.73 -1.57 -6.29
C LEU A 386 -35.11 -1.11 -5.80
N ASP A 387 -35.10 -0.16 -4.87
CA ASP A 387 -36.27 0.63 -4.53
C ASP A 387 -36.46 1.71 -5.61
N ILE A 388 -37.44 1.46 -6.50
CA ILE A 388 -37.70 2.33 -7.65
C ILE A 388 -38.85 3.27 -7.28
N GLN A 389 -38.55 4.56 -7.16
CA GLN A 389 -39.56 5.58 -7.02
C GLN A 389 -40.00 6.08 -8.39
N THR A 390 -41.32 6.07 -8.62
CA THR A 390 -41.93 6.63 -9.81
C THR A 390 -42.72 7.90 -9.43
N SER A 391 -42.71 8.89 -10.30
CA SER A 391 -43.56 10.07 -10.14
C SER A 391 -45.03 9.69 -10.20
N PRO A 392 -45.85 10.00 -9.20
CA PRO A 392 -47.30 9.77 -9.28
C PRO A 392 -47.97 10.50 -10.44
N ALA A 393 -47.39 11.63 -10.86
CA ALA A 393 -47.97 12.48 -11.91
C ALA A 393 -47.60 12.06 -13.33
N THR A 394 -46.42 11.41 -13.53
CA THR A 394 -45.88 11.14 -14.85
C THR A 394 -45.56 9.65 -15.11
N GLY A 395 -45.59 8.79 -14.07
CA GLY A 395 -45.17 7.39 -14.15
C GLY A 395 -43.67 7.17 -14.45
N LEU A 396 -42.89 8.26 -14.55
CA LEU A 396 -41.47 8.22 -14.84
C LEU A 396 -40.66 7.86 -13.57
N ARG A 397 -39.60 7.10 -13.74
CA ARG A 397 -38.67 6.79 -12.66
C ARG A 397 -37.96 8.05 -12.19
N ILE A 398 -38.14 8.42 -10.92
CA ILE A 398 -37.51 9.60 -10.29
C ILE A 398 -36.17 9.21 -9.65
N ALA A 399 -36.16 8.06 -8.97
CA ALA A 399 -34.96 7.56 -8.27
C ALA A 399 -34.98 6.01 -8.20
N ALA A 400 -33.80 5.42 -8.20
CA ALA A 400 -33.60 4.00 -7.94
C ALA A 400 -32.49 3.88 -6.87
N VAL A 401 -32.86 3.48 -5.67
CA VAL A 401 -31.94 3.31 -4.54
C VAL A 401 -31.79 1.83 -4.25
N PRO A 402 -30.56 1.32 -4.05
CA PRO A 402 -30.36 -0.09 -3.69
C PRO A 402 -31.06 -0.42 -2.36
N VAL A 403 -31.82 -1.52 -2.36
CA VAL A 403 -32.48 -2.01 -1.13
C VAL A 403 -31.41 -2.56 -0.19
N ARG A 404 -31.21 -1.90 0.94
CA ARG A 404 -30.27 -2.30 1.97
C ARG A 404 -30.92 -3.26 2.96
N LEU A 405 -30.21 -4.33 3.30
CA LEU A 405 -30.57 -5.12 4.44
C LEU A 405 -30.15 -4.41 5.74
N PRO A 406 -30.94 -4.53 6.81
CA PRO A 406 -30.54 -4.00 8.11
C PRO A 406 -29.21 -4.63 8.55
N PHE A 407 -28.30 -3.83 9.09
CA PHE A 407 -27.11 -4.31 9.77
C PHE A 407 -27.53 -5.08 11.02
N THR A 408 -27.01 -6.29 11.17
CA THR A 408 -27.31 -7.12 12.33
C THR A 408 -26.50 -6.66 13.55
N ALA A 409 -26.89 -7.10 14.75
CA ALA A 409 -26.11 -6.85 15.97
C ALA A 409 -24.66 -7.38 15.84
N ARG A 410 -24.48 -8.54 15.17
CA ARG A 410 -23.16 -9.10 14.87
C ARG A 410 -22.35 -8.17 13.96
N ASP A 411 -22.96 -7.59 12.93
CA ASP A 411 -22.26 -6.67 12.04
C ASP A 411 -21.79 -5.42 12.79
N TRP A 412 -22.62 -4.86 13.66
CA TRP A 412 -22.25 -3.72 14.51
C TRP A 412 -21.17 -4.08 15.52
N ALA A 413 -21.24 -5.25 16.15
CA ALA A 413 -20.21 -5.74 17.07
C ALA A 413 -18.85 -5.88 16.34
N LEU A 414 -18.84 -6.47 15.15
CA LEU A 414 -17.63 -6.58 14.34
C LEU A 414 -17.10 -5.21 13.87
N THR A 415 -18.00 -4.26 13.55
CA THR A 415 -17.60 -2.89 13.18
C THR A 415 -16.98 -2.17 14.37
N ALA A 416 -17.57 -2.30 15.56
CA ALA A 416 -17.04 -1.72 16.78
C ALA A 416 -15.70 -2.35 17.18
N ALA A 417 -15.58 -3.69 17.10
CA ALA A 417 -14.32 -4.38 17.35
C ALA A 417 -13.21 -3.95 16.38
N ALA A 418 -13.53 -3.82 15.08
CA ALA A 418 -12.60 -3.30 14.09
C ALA A 418 -12.19 -1.85 14.36
N ALA A 419 -13.15 -1.00 14.73
CA ALA A 419 -12.89 0.40 15.03
C ALA A 419 -12.01 0.57 16.28
N LEU A 420 -12.30 -0.16 17.34
CA LEU A 420 -11.50 -0.17 18.57
C LEU A 420 -10.12 -0.78 18.31
N GLY A 421 -10.04 -1.92 17.61
CA GLY A 421 -8.76 -2.54 17.24
C GLY A 421 -7.86 -1.57 16.44
N ALA A 422 -8.42 -0.88 15.44
CA ALA A 422 -7.66 0.12 14.68
C ALA A 422 -7.21 1.29 15.55
N ALA A 423 -8.03 1.75 16.50
CA ALA A 423 -7.70 2.87 17.38
C ALA A 423 -6.64 2.52 18.43
N PHE A 424 -6.65 1.28 18.96
CA PHE A 424 -5.83 0.91 20.11
C PHE A 424 -4.58 0.10 19.77
N PHE A 425 -4.50 -0.56 18.58
CA PHE A 425 -3.30 -1.29 18.18
C PHE A 425 -2.30 -0.45 17.36
N ARG A 426 -2.60 0.81 17.08
CA ARG A 426 -1.66 1.75 16.45
C ARG A 426 -1.85 3.16 16.99
N ASN A 427 -0.75 3.81 17.35
CA ASN A 427 -0.77 5.22 17.73
C ASN A 427 -1.30 6.06 16.59
N GLY A 428 -2.30 6.94 16.88
CA GLY A 428 -3.00 7.68 15.83
C GLY A 428 -3.99 6.86 14.98
N GLY A 429 -4.14 5.57 15.22
CA GLY A 429 -5.01 4.67 14.46
C GLY A 429 -6.51 5.01 14.50
N VAL A 430 -6.94 5.84 15.44
CA VAL A 430 -8.34 6.32 15.58
C VAL A 430 -8.85 7.08 14.34
N VAL A 431 -7.97 7.64 13.53
CA VAL A 431 -8.33 8.35 12.28
C VAL A 431 -9.02 7.43 11.26
N PHE A 432 -8.62 6.15 11.21
CA PHE A 432 -9.15 5.19 10.23
C PHE A 432 -10.64 4.88 10.44
N PRO A 433 -11.09 4.45 11.63
CA PRO A 433 -12.51 4.21 11.88
C PRO A 433 -13.33 5.50 11.81
N LEU A 434 -12.78 6.64 12.25
CA LEU A 434 -13.46 7.92 12.13
C LEU A 434 -13.75 8.26 10.66
N ALA A 435 -12.74 8.25 9.81
CA ALA A 435 -12.89 8.54 8.38
C ALA A 435 -13.84 7.55 7.69
N ALA A 436 -13.68 6.24 7.94
CA ALA A 436 -14.51 5.21 7.34
C ALA A 436 -15.98 5.31 7.77
N CYS A 437 -16.26 5.50 9.06
CA CYS A 437 -17.62 5.61 9.58
C CYS A 437 -18.32 6.90 9.14
N VAL A 438 -17.63 8.04 9.15
CA VAL A 438 -18.18 9.33 8.67
C VAL A 438 -18.51 9.24 7.18
N LEU A 439 -17.63 8.68 6.37
CA LEU A 439 -17.85 8.51 4.94
C LEU A 439 -19.01 7.53 4.65
N ALA A 440 -19.09 6.43 5.38
CA ALA A 440 -20.18 5.48 5.27
C ALA A 440 -21.52 6.12 5.68
N ALA A 441 -21.54 6.89 6.76
CA ALA A 441 -22.72 7.64 7.20
C ALA A 441 -23.18 8.66 6.15
N ALA A 442 -22.25 9.40 5.54
CA ALA A 442 -22.56 10.36 4.48
C ALA A 442 -23.24 9.67 3.28
N TRP A 443 -22.73 8.55 2.80
CA TRP A 443 -23.38 7.78 1.73
C TRP A 443 -24.76 7.24 2.14
N CYS A 444 -24.90 6.77 3.38
CA CYS A 444 -26.19 6.31 3.88
C CYS A 444 -27.21 7.46 3.93
N LEU A 445 -26.80 8.68 4.32
CA LEU A 445 -27.66 9.85 4.34
C LEU A 445 -28.06 10.32 2.94
N LEU A 446 -27.14 10.28 1.97
CA LEU A 446 -27.44 10.55 0.57
C LEU A 446 -28.48 9.57 0.00
N ASP A 447 -28.33 8.27 0.30
CA ASP A 447 -29.33 7.27 -0.10
C ASP A 447 -30.68 7.49 0.60
N ALA A 448 -30.66 7.91 1.87
CA ALA A 448 -31.87 8.22 2.61
C ALA A 448 -32.68 9.38 1.98
N GLN A 449 -32.02 10.35 1.35
CA GLN A 449 -32.70 11.44 0.65
C GLN A 449 -33.41 10.97 -0.62
N ARG A 450 -32.90 9.92 -1.26
CA ARG A 450 -33.35 9.44 -2.57
C ARG A 450 -34.28 8.22 -2.50
N GLY A 451 -34.39 7.56 -1.32
CA GLY A 451 -35.15 6.32 -1.14
C GLY A 451 -36.58 6.51 -0.67
N SER A 452 -37.38 5.45 -0.76
CA SER A 452 -38.73 5.34 -0.17
C SER A 452 -38.71 5.57 1.35
N ARG A 453 -39.87 5.64 1.98
CA ARG A 453 -39.98 5.83 3.44
C ARG A 453 -39.24 4.71 4.21
N ASP A 454 -39.34 3.46 3.77
CA ASP A 454 -38.72 2.34 4.43
C ASP A 454 -37.20 2.30 4.17
N ALA A 455 -36.75 2.51 2.93
CA ALA A 455 -35.34 2.66 2.60
C ALA A 455 -34.70 3.81 3.39
N ARG A 456 -35.39 4.95 3.48
CA ARG A 456 -34.94 6.10 4.28
C ARG A 456 -34.73 5.76 5.75
N ARG A 457 -35.67 4.99 6.35
CA ARG A 457 -35.55 4.57 7.76
C ARG A 457 -34.33 3.66 7.97
N VAL A 458 -34.11 2.69 7.08
CA VAL A 458 -32.95 1.76 7.14
C VAL A 458 -31.65 2.54 6.96
N CYS A 459 -31.57 3.42 5.95
CA CYS A 459 -30.37 4.20 5.69
C CYS A 459 -30.03 5.16 6.84
N ARG A 460 -31.04 5.85 7.44
CA ARG A 460 -30.81 6.74 8.60
C ARG A 460 -30.33 5.95 9.82
N ARG A 461 -30.88 4.77 10.09
CA ARG A 461 -30.39 3.89 11.18
C ARG A 461 -28.97 3.45 10.94
N ALA A 462 -28.62 3.10 9.69
CA ALA A 462 -27.25 2.71 9.31
C ALA A 462 -26.27 3.89 9.50
N ALA A 463 -26.66 5.10 9.10
CA ALA A 463 -25.85 6.30 9.32
C ALA A 463 -25.66 6.60 10.81
N ALA A 464 -26.74 6.55 11.59
CA ALA A 464 -26.69 6.76 13.04
C ALA A 464 -25.81 5.72 13.75
N GLY A 465 -25.90 4.44 13.35
CA GLY A 465 -25.03 3.37 13.87
C GLY A 465 -23.56 3.59 13.54
N ALA A 466 -23.24 3.97 12.31
CA ALA A 466 -21.85 4.27 11.91
C ALA A 466 -21.30 5.47 12.71
N LEU A 467 -22.07 6.55 12.85
CA LEU A 467 -21.66 7.70 13.67
C LEU A 467 -21.54 7.35 15.15
N ALA A 468 -22.42 6.49 15.68
CA ALA A 468 -22.32 6.02 17.07
C ALA A 468 -21.03 5.24 17.28
N VAL A 469 -20.64 4.33 16.37
CA VAL A 469 -19.35 3.63 16.43
C VAL A 469 -18.20 4.62 16.40
N ALA A 470 -18.22 5.63 15.51
CA ALA A 470 -17.17 6.64 15.45
C ALA A 470 -17.05 7.41 16.78
N VAL A 471 -18.18 7.91 17.30
CA VAL A 471 -18.21 8.67 18.57
C VAL A 471 -17.72 7.83 19.74
N VAL A 472 -18.23 6.59 19.88
CA VAL A 472 -17.81 5.69 20.96
C VAL A 472 -16.31 5.38 20.85
N THR A 473 -15.80 5.13 19.65
CA THR A 473 -14.37 4.84 19.44
C THR A 473 -13.50 6.03 19.81
N VAL A 474 -13.85 7.24 19.35
CA VAL A 474 -13.11 8.46 19.68
C VAL A 474 -13.20 8.75 21.18
N ALA A 475 -14.38 8.66 21.78
CA ALA A 475 -14.57 8.87 23.21
C ALA A 475 -13.74 7.86 24.05
N ALA A 476 -13.77 6.57 23.69
CA ALA A 476 -12.97 5.55 24.35
C ALA A 476 -11.46 5.83 24.22
N TYR A 477 -10.99 6.19 23.02
CA TYR A 477 -9.60 6.53 22.77
C TYR A 477 -9.15 7.77 23.58
N LEU A 478 -9.97 8.83 23.63
CA LEU A 478 -9.66 10.04 24.41
C LEU A 478 -9.70 9.77 25.91
N ALA A 479 -10.70 9.03 26.38
CA ALA A 479 -10.77 8.61 27.79
C ALA A 479 -9.53 7.80 28.20
N PHE A 480 -9.10 6.88 27.35
CA PHE A 480 -7.90 6.09 27.59
C PHE A 480 -6.64 6.98 27.57
N SER A 481 -6.42 7.73 26.49
CA SER A 481 -5.15 8.45 26.29
C SER A 481 -5.00 9.72 27.14
N LYS A 482 -6.12 10.39 27.49
CA LYS A 482 -6.07 11.67 28.23
C LYS A 482 -6.45 11.55 29.70
N VAL A 483 -7.10 10.46 30.09
CA VAL A 483 -7.54 10.25 31.48
C VAL A 483 -6.87 9.03 32.09
N LEU A 484 -7.04 7.85 31.49
CA LEU A 484 -6.58 6.60 32.11
C LEU A 484 -5.05 6.47 32.09
N MET A 485 -4.37 6.75 30.97
CA MET A 485 -2.91 6.66 30.91
C MET A 485 -2.23 7.59 31.93
N PRO A 486 -2.54 8.91 32.02
CA PRO A 486 -1.96 9.77 33.02
C PRO A 486 -2.30 9.35 34.46
N ALA A 487 -3.53 8.89 34.71
CA ALA A 487 -3.96 8.40 36.03
C ALA A 487 -3.20 7.15 36.51
N LEU A 488 -2.66 6.37 35.58
CA LEU A 488 -1.82 5.20 35.83
C LEU A 488 -0.30 5.52 35.78
N GLY A 489 0.08 6.77 35.69
CA GLY A 489 1.49 7.18 35.53
C GLY A 489 2.11 6.85 34.17
N ILE A 490 1.30 6.38 33.20
CA ILE A 490 1.80 5.97 31.87
C ILE A 490 2.11 7.19 31.02
N THR A 491 3.38 7.37 30.70
CA THR A 491 3.87 8.49 29.88
C THR A 491 3.44 8.32 28.42
N PRO A 492 2.90 9.36 27.75
CA PRO A 492 2.68 9.34 26.31
C PRO A 492 3.95 9.09 25.51
N GLY A 493 3.82 8.60 24.27
CA GLY A 493 4.96 8.47 23.36
C GLY A 493 5.53 9.83 22.95
N SER A 494 6.80 9.86 22.58
CA SER A 494 7.54 11.06 22.19
C SER A 494 6.95 11.75 20.94
N ARG A 495 7.08 13.08 20.91
CA ARG A 495 6.76 13.90 19.72
C ARG A 495 7.73 13.69 18.56
N ARG A 496 8.93 13.18 18.81
CA ARG A 496 10.00 12.95 17.82
C ARG A 496 9.55 12.10 16.63
N GLU A 497 8.60 11.18 16.85
CA GLU A 497 8.08 10.33 15.78
C GLU A 497 7.35 11.12 14.65
N MET A 498 6.73 12.23 15.00
CA MET A 498 6.08 13.14 14.04
C MET A 498 7.06 14.11 13.37
N LEU A 499 8.25 14.27 13.92
CA LEU A 499 9.28 15.20 13.47
C LEU A 499 10.38 14.52 12.65
N SER A 500 10.26 13.23 12.37
CA SER A 500 11.26 12.44 11.65
C SER A 500 11.66 13.05 10.29
N ILE A 501 10.70 13.55 9.51
CA ILE A 501 10.98 14.17 8.20
C ILE A 501 11.81 15.45 8.34
N PRO A 502 11.37 16.47 9.13
CA PRO A 502 12.20 17.66 9.36
C PRO A 502 13.59 17.33 9.88
N PHE A 503 13.69 16.36 10.79
CA PHE A 503 14.97 15.97 11.37
C PHE A 503 15.91 15.36 10.35
N GLN A 504 15.43 14.44 9.51
CA GLN A 504 16.20 13.87 8.40
C GLN A 504 16.64 14.93 7.39
N GLN A 505 15.79 15.90 7.10
CA GLN A 505 16.12 17.00 6.19
C GLN A 505 17.24 17.87 6.75
N THR A 506 17.17 18.21 8.04
CA THR A 506 18.19 19.00 8.72
C THR A 506 19.53 18.24 8.81
N ALA A 507 19.48 16.94 9.13
CA ALA A 507 20.69 16.11 9.20
C ALA A 507 21.38 15.98 7.83
N ARG A 508 20.60 15.77 6.76
CA ARG A 508 21.16 15.76 5.41
C ARG A 508 21.73 17.12 4.99
N TYR A 509 21.10 18.22 5.41
CA TYR A 509 21.61 19.54 5.16
C TYR A 509 22.94 19.77 5.88
N ALA A 510 23.04 19.39 7.15
CA ALA A 510 24.30 19.45 7.91
C ALA A 510 25.39 18.60 7.24
N LEU A 511 25.07 17.35 6.81
CA LEU A 511 26.01 16.49 6.10
C LEU A 511 26.54 17.11 4.82
N LYS A 512 25.70 17.85 4.08
CA LYS A 512 26.06 18.43 2.79
C LYS A 512 26.81 19.76 2.90
N HIS A 513 26.47 20.59 3.90
CA HIS A 513 26.91 21.98 4.00
C HIS A 513 27.86 22.25 5.18
N ASP A 514 28.13 21.28 6.06
CA ASP A 514 29.15 21.41 7.09
C ASP A 514 30.47 20.78 6.60
N GLY A 515 31.49 21.58 6.39
CA GLY A 515 32.75 21.28 5.69
C GLY A 515 33.53 20.02 6.14
N ALA A 516 33.14 19.36 7.25
CA ALA A 516 33.73 18.09 7.67
C ALA A 516 33.40 16.91 6.73
N HIS A 517 32.38 17.05 5.88
CA HIS A 517 31.88 16.00 4.97
C HIS A 517 31.83 16.45 3.51
N ALA A 518 32.63 17.44 3.13
CA ALA A 518 32.74 17.95 1.75
C ALA A 518 33.05 16.80 0.78
N GLY A 519 32.18 16.62 -0.23
CA GLY A 519 32.34 15.59 -1.25
C GLY A 519 31.27 14.51 -1.28
N VAL A 520 30.42 14.41 -0.27
CA VAL A 520 29.24 13.55 -0.30
C VAL A 520 28.15 14.25 -1.14
N ASP A 521 27.59 13.56 -2.12
CA ASP A 521 26.53 14.08 -3.01
C ASP A 521 26.91 15.29 -3.90
N GLY A 522 28.18 15.50 -4.23
CA GLY A 522 28.61 16.66 -5.04
C GLY A 522 28.51 17.99 -4.27
N GLY A 523 28.49 17.95 -2.93
CA GLY A 523 28.51 19.10 -2.06
C GLY A 523 29.77 19.95 -2.30
N THR A 524 29.59 21.22 -2.57
CA THR A 524 30.66 22.22 -2.48
C THR A 524 30.75 22.65 -1.02
N ASP A 525 31.93 22.55 -0.41
CA ASP A 525 32.19 23.15 0.89
C ASP A 525 32.00 24.66 0.80
N ASP A 526 30.82 25.14 1.15
CA ASP A 526 30.54 26.56 1.24
C ASP A 526 30.46 27.05 2.69
N GLY A 527 30.72 26.15 3.66
CA GLY A 527 30.94 26.48 5.08
C GLY A 527 29.79 27.23 5.76
N THR A 528 28.55 27.10 5.30
CA THR A 528 27.53 28.11 5.53
C THR A 528 26.45 27.79 6.56
N VAL A 529 26.61 26.76 7.40
CA VAL A 529 25.75 26.67 8.59
C VAL A 529 26.29 27.63 9.63
N GLY A 530 25.63 28.78 9.84
CA GLY A 530 26.04 29.81 10.80
C GLY A 530 25.97 29.33 12.26
N GLU A 531 26.74 29.96 13.13
CA GLU A 531 26.73 29.60 14.57
C GLU A 531 25.34 29.70 15.19
N GLU A 532 24.53 30.69 14.81
CA GLU A 532 23.13 30.83 15.28
C GLU A 532 22.25 29.67 14.84
N GLU A 533 22.44 29.17 13.63
CA GLU A 533 21.71 28.03 13.12
C GLU A 533 22.10 26.74 13.82
N ARG A 534 23.41 26.52 14.00
CA ARG A 534 23.93 25.40 14.79
C ARG A 534 23.37 25.40 16.21
N ALA A 535 23.41 26.55 16.88
CA ALA A 535 22.88 26.69 18.24
C ALA A 535 21.36 26.45 18.31
N ALA A 536 20.59 26.85 17.33
CA ALA A 536 19.15 26.60 17.31
C ALA A 536 18.82 25.11 17.04
N ILE A 537 19.57 24.42 16.17
CA ILE A 537 19.44 23.00 15.94
C ILE A 537 19.91 22.20 17.15
N ASP A 538 21.03 22.61 17.79
CA ASP A 538 21.62 21.91 18.90
C ASP A 538 20.68 21.79 20.11
N ARG A 539 19.91 22.84 20.42
CA ARG A 539 18.89 22.81 21.49
C ARG A 539 17.75 21.82 21.28
N VAL A 540 17.57 21.34 20.05
CA VAL A 540 16.44 20.44 19.72
C VAL A 540 16.91 19.05 19.34
N LEU A 541 18.05 18.94 18.65
CA LEU A 541 18.45 17.69 18.00
C LEU A 541 19.89 17.27 18.29
N GLY A 542 20.67 18.13 19.02
CA GLY A 542 22.11 17.93 19.18
C GLY A 542 22.84 18.06 17.86
N TYR A 543 23.67 19.07 17.67
CA TYR A 543 24.30 19.38 16.40
C TYR A 543 25.60 18.61 16.15
N GLY A 544 26.37 18.35 17.21
CA GLY A 544 27.78 17.94 17.10
C GLY A 544 28.05 16.67 16.29
N ASP A 545 27.14 15.70 16.34
CA ASP A 545 27.22 14.42 15.63
C ASP A 545 26.05 14.24 14.63
N LEU A 546 25.29 15.30 14.36
CA LEU A 546 24.06 15.23 13.56
C LEU A 546 24.30 14.71 12.14
N ALA A 547 25.38 15.15 11.50
CA ALA A 547 25.74 14.70 10.17
C ALA A 547 26.11 13.21 10.14
N GLU A 548 26.78 12.70 11.18
CA GLU A 548 27.17 11.29 11.29
C GLU A 548 25.96 10.38 11.56
N ARG A 549 24.93 10.89 12.23
CA ARG A 549 23.67 10.17 12.49
C ARG A 549 22.76 10.07 11.27
N TYR A 550 23.04 10.81 10.20
CA TYR A 550 22.22 10.75 9.02
C TYR A 550 22.36 9.38 8.33
N ASP A 551 21.25 8.66 8.23
CA ASP A 551 21.10 7.44 7.46
C ASP A 551 19.95 7.65 6.46
N PRO A 552 20.20 7.55 5.13
CA PRO A 552 19.17 7.74 4.12
C PRO A 552 18.02 6.73 4.22
N ASP A 553 18.27 5.55 4.78
CA ASP A 553 17.29 4.47 4.89
C ASP A 553 16.53 4.48 6.22
N LYS A 554 17.09 5.13 7.26
CA LYS A 554 16.58 4.98 8.61
C LYS A 554 16.59 6.30 9.38
N SER A 555 15.43 6.73 9.84
CA SER A 555 15.30 7.98 10.59
C SER A 555 15.59 7.85 12.08
N ASP A 556 15.80 6.62 12.59
CA ASP A 556 15.90 6.37 14.03
C ASP A 556 17.09 7.06 14.67
N ASP A 557 18.27 7.00 14.04
CA ASP A 557 19.50 7.53 14.62
C ASP A 557 19.49 9.05 14.72
N VAL A 558 18.88 9.73 13.75
CA VAL A 558 18.69 11.18 13.80
C VAL A 558 17.64 11.57 14.84
N LYS A 559 16.46 10.97 14.83
CA LYS A 559 15.37 11.33 15.75
C LYS A 559 15.66 10.96 17.20
N ASN A 560 16.57 10.00 17.44
CA ASN A 560 17.02 9.64 18.79
C ASN A 560 17.80 10.76 19.48
N GLY A 561 18.36 11.71 18.73
CA GLY A 561 18.98 12.92 19.28
C GLY A 561 18.00 14.02 19.67
N PHE A 562 16.68 13.79 19.56
CA PHE A 562 15.69 14.77 19.97
C PHE A 562 15.70 14.98 21.49
N ASP A 563 15.80 16.26 21.91
CA ASP A 563 15.69 16.65 23.30
C ASP A 563 14.20 16.75 23.69
N GLU A 564 13.76 15.86 24.56
CA GLU A 564 12.36 15.84 25.04
C GLU A 564 12.03 17.08 25.90
N ASP A 565 13.04 17.78 26.46
CA ASP A 565 12.91 19.01 27.23
C ASP A 565 12.86 20.27 26.36
N ALA A 566 13.06 20.13 25.05
CA ALA A 566 13.02 21.25 24.12
C ALA A 566 11.70 22.04 24.23
N SER A 567 11.82 23.33 24.52
CA SER A 567 10.70 24.23 24.70
C SER A 567 9.97 24.52 23.38
N SER A 568 8.78 25.09 23.46
CA SER A 568 8.08 25.56 22.27
C SER A 568 8.82 26.70 21.55
N GLU A 569 9.64 27.47 22.26
CA GLU A 569 10.48 28.54 21.70
C GLU A 569 11.67 27.95 20.96
N ASP A 570 12.30 26.89 21.50
CA ASP A 570 13.39 26.18 20.82
C ASP A 570 12.90 25.50 19.54
N LEU A 571 11.74 24.86 19.60
CA LEU A 571 11.11 24.28 18.40
C LEU A 571 10.76 25.34 17.35
N ALA A 572 10.29 26.53 17.77
CA ALA A 572 9.99 27.62 16.84
C ALA A 572 11.28 28.16 16.19
N ALA A 573 12.36 28.31 16.97
CA ALA A 573 13.67 28.69 16.46
C ALA A 573 14.22 27.65 15.49
N TYR A 574 14.16 26.37 15.83
CA TYR A 574 14.52 25.26 14.98
C TYR A 574 13.75 25.29 13.65
N PHE A 575 12.43 25.41 13.66
CA PHE A 575 11.63 25.49 12.43
C PHE A 575 11.90 26.75 11.61
N GLY A 576 12.32 27.84 12.25
CA GLY A 576 12.83 29.04 11.56
C GLY A 576 14.09 28.75 10.75
N VAL A 577 15.04 28.00 11.34
CA VAL A 577 16.26 27.52 10.66
C VAL A 577 15.90 26.54 9.56
N TRP A 578 15.08 25.53 9.86
CA TRP A 578 14.63 24.54 8.92
C TRP A 578 14.04 25.16 7.65
N LEU A 579 13.19 26.20 7.79
CA LEU A 579 12.61 26.90 6.64
C LEU A 579 13.66 27.69 5.83
N ARG A 580 14.63 28.34 6.50
CA ARG A 580 15.71 29.02 5.78
C ARG A 580 16.56 28.04 4.98
N GLN A 581 16.93 26.92 5.57
CA GLN A 581 17.69 25.86 4.91
C GLN A 581 16.91 25.23 3.73
N LEU A 582 15.60 24.98 3.89
CA LEU A 582 14.74 24.55 2.81
C LEU A 582 14.72 25.53 1.62
N LEU A 583 14.71 26.84 1.90
CA LEU A 583 14.72 27.88 0.86
C LEU A 583 16.12 28.06 0.23
N SER A 584 17.18 27.77 0.95
CA SER A 584 18.56 27.82 0.49
C SER A 584 18.89 26.64 -0.44
N ASP A 585 18.58 25.41 -0.03
CA ASP A 585 18.78 24.19 -0.82
C ASP A 585 17.55 23.27 -0.80
N PRO A 586 16.53 23.59 -1.61
CA PRO A 586 15.34 22.73 -1.72
C PRO A 586 15.64 21.32 -2.23
N ALA A 587 16.69 21.15 -3.04
CA ALA A 587 17.04 19.86 -3.62
C ALA A 587 17.57 18.89 -2.56
N CYS A 588 18.34 19.37 -1.58
CA CYS A 588 18.78 18.59 -0.45
C CYS A 588 17.60 18.06 0.36
N TYR A 589 16.63 18.91 0.66
CA TYR A 589 15.42 18.57 1.41
C TYR A 589 14.52 17.57 0.67
N VAL A 590 14.35 17.76 -0.64
CA VAL A 590 13.61 16.81 -1.48
C VAL A 590 14.32 15.46 -1.52
N SER A 591 15.66 15.46 -1.62
CA SER A 591 16.45 14.22 -1.63
C SER A 591 16.33 13.45 -0.29
N ALA A 592 16.32 14.14 0.85
CA ALA A 592 16.10 13.48 2.15
C ALA A 592 14.73 12.75 2.20
N VAL A 593 13.67 13.41 1.71
CA VAL A 593 12.32 12.81 1.63
C VAL A 593 12.30 11.67 0.60
N ALA A 594 12.94 11.85 -0.55
CA ALA A 594 12.99 10.83 -1.59
C ALA A 594 13.68 9.56 -1.08
N ASN A 595 14.82 9.66 -0.41
CA ASN A 595 15.51 8.53 0.21
C ASN A 595 14.62 7.76 1.18
N ASN A 596 13.88 8.48 2.01
CA ASN A 596 13.02 7.83 3.00
C ASN A 596 11.86 7.04 2.36
N TYR A 597 11.36 7.44 1.19
CA TYR A 597 10.07 6.95 0.69
C TYR A 597 10.08 6.39 -0.74
N PHE A 598 11.20 6.44 -1.48
CA PHE A 598 11.24 5.94 -2.87
C PHE A 598 10.83 4.48 -2.99
N GLY A 599 11.15 3.64 -2.01
CA GLY A 599 10.84 2.21 -2.00
C GLY A 599 9.34 1.89 -1.97
N TYR A 600 8.47 2.85 -1.60
CA TYR A 600 7.02 2.68 -1.79
C TYR A 600 6.60 2.75 -3.26
N PHE A 601 7.41 3.32 -4.15
CA PHE A 601 7.08 3.56 -5.56
C PHE A 601 8.02 2.85 -6.53
N TYR A 602 9.21 2.45 -6.05
CA TYR A 602 10.23 1.74 -6.79
C TYR A 602 10.48 0.36 -6.17
N PRO A 603 10.68 -0.72 -6.96
CA PRO A 603 10.94 -2.06 -6.42
C PRO A 603 12.36 -2.16 -5.85
N SER A 604 12.59 -1.55 -4.69
CA SER A 604 13.85 -1.56 -3.99
C SER A 604 14.19 -2.96 -3.47
N GLN A 605 15.48 -3.32 -3.48
CA GLN A 605 15.99 -4.55 -2.89
C GLN A 605 16.20 -4.45 -1.37
N ARG A 606 16.09 -3.25 -0.80
CA ARG A 606 16.26 -2.98 0.64
C ARG A 606 15.06 -3.43 1.47
N ASP A 607 13.87 -3.56 0.86
CA ASP A 607 12.63 -3.86 1.58
C ASP A 607 12.58 -5.31 2.08
N VAL A 608 12.39 -5.47 3.39
CA VAL A 608 12.23 -6.77 4.04
C VAL A 608 10.76 -7.18 4.01
N TRP A 609 10.43 -8.18 3.26
CA TRP A 609 9.07 -8.66 3.08
C TRP A 609 8.66 -9.81 4.03
N VAL A 610 9.64 -10.52 4.59
CA VAL A 610 9.45 -11.53 5.64
C VAL A 610 10.57 -11.47 6.67
N TYR A 611 10.28 -11.91 7.87
CA TYR A 611 11.22 -12.00 8.98
C TYR A 611 11.70 -13.42 9.15
N GLY A 612 13.01 -13.60 9.29
CA GLY A 612 13.65 -14.90 9.41
C GLY A 612 13.62 -15.44 10.84
N THR A 613 13.67 -16.75 10.97
CA THR A 613 13.81 -17.45 12.25
C THR A 613 15.14 -17.14 12.91
N ALA A 614 16.25 -17.08 12.14
CA ALA A 614 17.58 -16.75 12.67
C ALA A 614 17.62 -15.35 13.29
N SER A 615 17.05 -14.31 12.63
CA SER A 615 16.98 -12.99 13.22
C SER A 615 16.10 -12.93 14.47
N SER A 616 15.06 -13.77 14.54
CA SER A 616 14.24 -13.91 15.74
C SER A 616 15.05 -14.54 16.89
N ASP A 617 15.82 -15.60 16.61
CA ASP A 617 16.69 -16.26 17.59
C ASP A 617 17.75 -15.28 18.14
N GLU A 618 18.37 -14.47 17.29
CA GLU A 618 19.31 -13.42 17.68
C GLU A 618 18.67 -12.38 18.60
N LEU A 619 17.44 -11.93 18.29
CA LEU A 619 16.72 -10.96 19.11
C LEU A 619 16.27 -11.54 20.46
N MET A 620 15.86 -12.81 20.51
CA MET A 620 15.57 -13.52 21.76
C MET A 620 16.83 -13.64 22.64
N ALA A 621 17.96 -13.91 22.00
CA ALA A 621 19.24 -14.12 22.66
C ALA A 621 19.97 -12.82 23.09
N ARG A 622 19.46 -11.63 22.78
CA ARG A 622 20.06 -10.37 23.17
C ARG A 622 20.16 -10.24 24.68
N ASP A 623 21.25 -9.65 25.18
CA ASP A 623 21.53 -9.50 26.61
C ASP A 623 20.42 -8.80 27.37
N ASP A 624 19.81 -7.78 26.77
CA ASP A 624 18.71 -7.02 27.36
C ASP A 624 17.42 -7.87 27.57
N ASN A 625 17.20 -8.90 26.77
CA ASN A 625 16.11 -9.86 26.95
C ASN A 625 16.50 -10.98 27.90
N ARG A 626 17.71 -11.57 27.71
CA ARG A 626 18.22 -12.67 28.54
C ARG A 626 18.42 -12.29 30.02
N ALA A 627 18.60 -11.01 30.31
CA ALA A 627 18.67 -10.55 31.69
C ALA A 627 17.40 -10.85 32.51
N TYR A 628 16.25 -11.04 31.86
CA TYR A 628 14.95 -11.17 32.51
C TYR A 628 14.14 -12.40 32.08
N PHE A 629 14.36 -12.92 30.86
CA PHE A 629 13.59 -14.00 30.26
C PHE A 629 14.47 -14.92 29.44
N ASP A 630 14.15 -16.22 29.41
CA ASP A 630 14.83 -17.20 28.57
C ASP A 630 13.98 -17.56 27.34
N PHE A 631 13.70 -16.53 26.51
CA PHE A 631 13.01 -16.77 25.25
C PHE A 631 13.89 -17.57 24.29
N HIS A 632 13.34 -18.64 23.77
CA HIS A 632 14.01 -19.48 22.77
C HIS A 632 12.97 -20.15 21.86
N ARG A 633 13.40 -20.47 20.64
CA ARG A 633 12.55 -21.19 19.69
C ARG A 633 12.46 -22.66 20.06
N ALA A 634 11.30 -23.28 19.78
CA ALA A 634 11.10 -24.68 20.06
C ALA A 634 12.04 -25.55 19.25
N ASP A 635 12.81 -26.41 19.94
CA ASP A 635 13.71 -27.38 19.35
C ASP A 635 12.99 -28.71 19.11
N GLY A 636 12.93 -29.13 17.83
CA GLY A 636 12.32 -30.40 17.46
C GLY A 636 12.56 -30.73 15.98
N ALA A 637 12.63 -32.00 15.66
CA ALA A 637 12.83 -32.46 14.28
C ALA A 637 11.74 -31.94 13.33
N LEU A 638 10.49 -31.86 13.80
CA LEU A 638 9.38 -31.33 13.01
C LEU A 638 9.51 -29.82 12.80
N ASN A 639 9.92 -29.05 13.83
CA ASN A 639 10.15 -27.61 13.74
C ASN A 639 11.27 -27.31 12.72
N SER A 640 12.39 -28.02 12.82
CA SER A 640 13.51 -27.89 11.88
C SER A 640 13.12 -28.27 10.45
N LEU A 641 12.37 -29.35 10.24
CA LEU A 641 11.87 -29.73 8.93
C LEU A 641 10.96 -28.64 8.33
N CYS A 642 10.06 -28.10 9.14
CA CYS A 642 9.15 -27.01 8.72
C CYS A 642 9.95 -25.74 8.39
N ASP A 643 10.96 -25.37 9.16
CA ASP A 643 11.80 -24.20 8.91
C ASP A 643 12.56 -24.32 7.57
N HIS A 644 13.16 -25.49 7.29
CA HIS A 644 13.78 -25.73 6.00
C HIS A 644 12.77 -25.68 4.84
N ALA A 645 11.60 -26.28 5.00
CA ALA A 645 10.55 -26.26 3.97
C ALA A 645 10.03 -24.84 3.69
N VAL A 646 9.81 -24.05 4.73
CA VAL A 646 9.37 -22.63 4.61
C VAL A 646 10.47 -21.78 3.98
N SER A 647 11.73 -21.99 4.36
CA SER A 647 12.87 -21.26 3.79
C SER A 647 13.06 -21.60 2.30
N LEU A 648 12.98 -22.88 1.92
CA LEU A 648 13.02 -23.30 0.52
C LEU A 648 11.87 -22.68 -0.29
N TYR A 649 10.66 -22.67 0.28
CA TYR A 649 9.50 -22.05 -0.36
C TYR A 649 9.70 -20.55 -0.56
N ARG A 650 10.23 -19.81 0.41
CA ARG A 650 10.56 -18.39 0.29
C ARG A 650 11.55 -18.13 -0.85
N VAL A 651 12.64 -18.92 -0.91
CA VAL A 651 13.62 -18.81 -1.99
C VAL A 651 12.98 -19.10 -3.35
N ALA A 652 12.13 -20.13 -3.44
CA ALA A 652 11.42 -20.45 -4.68
C ALA A 652 10.52 -19.29 -5.14
N VAL A 653 9.76 -18.69 -4.23
CA VAL A 653 8.91 -17.54 -4.56
C VAL A 653 9.74 -16.34 -5.03
N GLN A 654 10.92 -16.08 -4.44
CA GLN A 654 11.83 -15.01 -4.88
C GLN A 654 12.35 -15.21 -6.31
N ARG A 655 12.49 -16.45 -6.75
CA ARG A 655 13.05 -16.81 -8.06
C ARG A 655 11.99 -16.97 -9.16
N ILE A 656 10.72 -17.15 -8.80
CA ILE A 656 9.65 -17.36 -9.79
C ILE A 656 9.14 -16.00 -10.28
N PRO A 657 9.25 -15.71 -11.60
CA PRO A 657 8.67 -14.50 -12.18
C PRO A 657 7.19 -14.37 -11.83
N LEU A 658 6.68 -13.16 -11.67
CA LEU A 658 5.35 -12.78 -11.21
C LEU A 658 5.10 -13.04 -9.72
N LEU A 659 5.54 -14.15 -9.13
CA LEU A 659 5.45 -14.35 -7.68
C LEU A 659 6.40 -13.41 -6.93
N SER A 660 7.60 -13.19 -7.46
CA SER A 660 8.56 -12.23 -6.91
C SER A 660 7.99 -10.80 -6.84
N LEU A 661 7.06 -10.43 -7.73
CA LEU A 661 6.37 -9.13 -7.67
C LEU A 661 5.53 -8.96 -6.39
N THR A 662 5.06 -10.05 -5.79
CA THR A 662 4.30 -9.99 -4.53
C THR A 662 5.14 -9.59 -3.32
N MET A 663 6.46 -9.50 -3.51
CA MET A 663 7.43 -9.13 -2.47
C MET A 663 7.87 -7.67 -2.56
N SER A 664 7.29 -6.88 -3.46
CA SER A 664 7.63 -5.47 -3.61
C SER A 664 6.47 -4.60 -3.13
N SER A 665 6.74 -3.72 -2.16
CA SER A 665 5.80 -2.71 -1.66
C SER A 665 5.23 -1.84 -2.78
N SER A 666 6.06 -1.47 -3.75
CA SER A 666 5.69 -0.63 -4.89
C SER A 666 4.57 -1.23 -5.75
N VAL A 667 4.52 -2.55 -5.91
CA VAL A 667 3.47 -3.24 -6.68
C VAL A 667 2.09 -2.98 -6.07
N TYR A 668 1.98 -3.01 -4.75
CA TYR A 668 0.71 -2.76 -4.05
C TYR A 668 0.31 -1.28 -4.09
N VAL A 669 1.28 -0.39 -3.95
CA VAL A 669 1.04 1.06 -4.06
C VAL A 669 0.58 1.42 -5.47
N TRP A 670 1.26 0.92 -6.51
CA TRP A 670 0.84 1.15 -7.89
C TRP A 670 -0.51 0.49 -8.21
N ALA A 671 -0.82 -0.68 -7.65
CA ALA A 671 -2.14 -1.29 -7.79
C ALA A 671 -3.24 -0.40 -7.18
N LEU A 672 -3.02 0.17 -5.99
CA LEU A 672 -3.95 1.12 -5.37
C LEU A 672 -4.14 2.39 -6.23
N ILE A 673 -3.04 2.97 -6.73
CA ILE A 673 -3.06 4.15 -7.61
C ILE A 673 -3.86 3.85 -8.89
N LEU A 674 -3.54 2.75 -9.58
CA LEU A 674 -4.15 2.42 -10.87
C LEU A 674 -5.64 2.08 -10.74
N VAL A 675 -6.03 1.36 -9.70
CA VAL A 675 -7.46 1.11 -9.41
C VAL A 675 -8.17 2.41 -9.11
N SER A 676 -7.58 3.31 -8.33
CA SER A 676 -8.15 4.64 -8.03
C SER A 676 -8.33 5.48 -9.30
N VAL A 677 -7.31 5.55 -10.17
CA VAL A 677 -7.39 6.26 -11.45
C VAL A 677 -8.46 5.67 -12.36
N TYR A 678 -8.58 4.33 -12.38
CA TYR A 678 -9.64 3.65 -13.15
C TYR A 678 -11.03 4.02 -12.64
N LEU A 679 -11.25 4.02 -11.33
CA LEU A 679 -12.53 4.37 -10.71
C LEU A 679 -12.88 5.85 -10.90
N LEU A 680 -11.89 6.75 -10.82
CA LEU A 680 -12.04 8.17 -11.13
C LEU A 680 -12.49 8.37 -12.59
N ARG A 681 -11.80 7.71 -13.54
CA ARG A 681 -12.18 7.73 -14.96
C ARG A 681 -13.61 7.23 -15.17
N ALA A 682 -14.00 6.20 -14.44
CA ALA A 682 -15.32 5.58 -14.53
C ALA A 682 -16.39 6.33 -13.71
N ARG A 683 -16.02 7.40 -12.98
CA ARG A 683 -16.89 8.17 -12.06
C ARG A 683 -17.60 7.29 -11.02
N GLN A 684 -16.85 6.34 -10.44
CA GLN A 684 -17.37 5.37 -9.46
C GLN A 684 -17.03 5.83 -8.03
N TRP A 685 -17.66 6.89 -7.55
CA TRP A 685 -17.33 7.56 -6.31
C TRP A 685 -17.49 6.69 -5.06
N ARG A 686 -18.51 5.83 -5.03
CA ARG A 686 -18.69 4.88 -3.90
C ARG A 686 -17.58 3.84 -3.83
N ALA A 687 -17.11 3.37 -4.98
CA ALA A 687 -15.98 2.44 -5.03
C ALA A 687 -14.70 3.11 -4.54
N LEU A 688 -14.46 4.37 -4.93
CA LEU A 688 -13.35 5.17 -4.40
C LEU A 688 -13.42 5.31 -2.88
N SER A 689 -14.61 5.44 -2.30
CA SER A 689 -14.79 5.54 -0.86
C SER A 689 -14.30 4.29 -0.12
N LEU A 690 -14.38 3.10 -0.74
CA LEU A 690 -13.83 1.87 -0.16
C LEU A 690 -12.30 1.85 -0.10
N LEU A 691 -11.64 2.65 -0.93
CA LEU A 691 -10.18 2.75 -0.96
C LEU A 691 -9.63 3.77 0.05
N VAL A 692 -10.49 4.60 0.68
CA VAL A 692 -10.04 5.65 1.62
C VAL A 692 -9.23 5.09 2.80
N PRO A 693 -9.62 4.00 3.48
CA PRO A 693 -8.77 3.43 4.53
C PRO A 693 -7.40 2.98 4.02
N LEU A 694 -7.32 2.44 2.80
CA LEU A 694 -6.07 2.01 2.19
C LEU A 694 -5.15 3.20 1.86
N TRP A 695 -5.72 4.28 1.32
CA TRP A 695 -5.01 5.55 1.12
C TRP A 695 -4.56 6.16 2.45
N GLY A 696 -5.38 6.02 3.50
CA GLY A 696 -5.00 6.43 4.86
C GLY A 696 -3.77 5.70 5.37
N VAL A 697 -3.66 4.39 5.15
CA VAL A 697 -2.46 3.61 5.51
C VAL A 697 -1.24 4.15 4.77
N LEU A 698 -1.32 4.32 3.45
CA LEU A 698 -0.20 4.87 2.67
C LEU A 698 0.18 6.29 3.12
N ALA A 699 -0.80 7.15 3.39
CA ALA A 699 -0.56 8.51 3.86
C ALA A 699 0.20 8.52 5.21
N VAL A 700 -0.19 7.65 6.15
CA VAL A 700 0.54 7.49 7.44
C VAL A 700 1.95 6.99 7.20
N CYS A 701 2.17 6.08 6.26
CA CYS A 701 3.51 5.61 5.89
C CYS A 701 4.40 6.73 5.32
N LEU A 702 3.81 7.67 4.55
CA LEU A 702 4.54 8.79 3.94
C LEU A 702 4.75 10.00 4.87
N ILE A 703 4.16 10.01 6.06
CA ILE A 703 4.31 11.09 7.06
C ILE A 703 5.08 10.61 8.29
N GLY A 704 5.00 9.31 8.59
CA GLY A 704 5.63 8.71 9.77
C GLY A 704 7.14 8.49 9.61
N PRO A 705 7.79 8.01 10.68
CA PRO A 705 9.22 7.70 10.65
C PRO A 705 9.53 6.66 9.57
N CYS A 706 10.64 6.85 8.89
CA CYS A 706 11.10 5.94 7.86
C CYS A 706 12.08 4.90 8.41
N ASN A 707 11.89 3.70 7.92
CA ASN A 707 12.90 2.66 7.92
C ASN A 707 12.75 1.89 6.61
N GLY A 708 13.67 2.08 5.67
CA GLY A 708 13.61 1.57 4.30
C GLY A 708 13.52 0.05 4.20
N SER A 709 13.95 -0.67 5.24
CA SER A 709 13.80 -2.13 5.31
C SER A 709 12.40 -2.60 5.74
N THR A 710 11.46 -1.68 6.04
CA THR A 710 10.15 -2.02 6.62
C THR A 710 8.93 -1.50 5.84
N TYR A 711 9.12 -1.14 4.56
CA TYR A 711 8.02 -0.68 3.71
C TYR A 711 6.83 -1.66 3.68
N MET A 712 7.10 -2.95 3.47
CA MET A 712 6.09 -4.01 3.45
C MET A 712 5.36 -4.14 4.79
N ARG A 713 6.07 -4.03 5.91
CA ARG A 713 5.51 -4.10 7.25
C ARG A 713 4.49 -2.99 7.49
N TYR A 714 4.85 -1.76 7.15
CA TYR A 714 3.96 -0.62 7.36
C TYR A 714 2.76 -0.61 6.40
N LEU A 715 2.93 -1.14 5.18
CA LEU A 715 1.84 -1.31 4.21
C LEU A 715 0.98 -2.56 4.45
N TYR A 716 1.34 -3.44 5.38
CA TYR A 716 0.66 -4.71 5.62
C TYR A 716 -0.88 -4.58 5.69
N PRO A 717 -1.47 -3.61 6.43
CA PRO A 717 -2.92 -3.44 6.47
C PRO A 717 -3.53 -3.14 5.09
N MET A 718 -2.84 -2.34 4.28
CA MET A 718 -3.27 -2.03 2.90
C MET A 718 -3.16 -3.27 2.01
N ILE A 719 -2.04 -4.00 2.10
CA ILE A 719 -1.78 -5.21 1.30
C ILE A 719 -2.84 -6.27 1.57
N CYS A 720 -3.23 -6.48 2.82
CA CYS A 720 -4.29 -7.43 3.21
C CYS A 720 -5.66 -7.06 2.65
N ALA A 721 -6.03 -5.77 2.66
CA ALA A 721 -7.35 -5.31 2.25
C ALA A 721 -7.47 -5.09 0.73
N LEU A 722 -6.36 -4.85 0.03
CA LEU A 722 -6.35 -4.47 -1.39
C LEU A 722 -7.01 -5.50 -2.33
N PRO A 723 -6.73 -6.81 -2.24
CA PRO A 723 -7.38 -7.79 -3.12
C PRO A 723 -8.91 -7.82 -2.99
N PHE A 724 -9.40 -7.67 -1.75
CA PHE A 724 -10.84 -7.56 -1.49
C PHE A 724 -11.42 -6.31 -2.16
N ALA A 725 -10.81 -5.15 -1.94
CA ALA A 725 -11.26 -3.89 -2.51
C ALA A 725 -11.26 -3.94 -4.05
N VAL A 726 -10.21 -4.48 -4.67
CA VAL A 726 -10.10 -4.64 -6.12
C VAL A 726 -11.21 -5.53 -6.65
N VAL A 727 -11.41 -6.72 -6.05
CA VAL A 727 -12.46 -7.66 -6.49
C VAL A 727 -13.84 -7.03 -6.35
N VAL A 728 -14.13 -6.35 -5.25
CA VAL A 728 -15.41 -5.65 -5.04
C VAL A 728 -15.60 -4.56 -6.08
N CYS A 729 -14.61 -3.70 -6.31
CA CYS A 729 -14.69 -2.61 -7.28
C CYS A 729 -14.92 -3.12 -8.72
N LEU A 730 -14.36 -4.26 -9.09
CA LEU A 730 -14.48 -4.83 -10.44
C LEU A 730 -15.72 -5.70 -10.62
N SER A 731 -16.13 -6.44 -9.58
CA SER A 731 -17.22 -7.44 -9.67
C SER A 731 -18.60 -6.87 -9.38
N TYR A 732 -18.69 -5.84 -8.53
CA TYR A 732 -19.98 -5.26 -8.14
C TYR A 732 -20.63 -4.48 -9.30
N PRO A 733 -21.98 -4.46 -9.41
CA PRO A 733 -22.68 -3.82 -10.54
C PRO A 733 -22.35 -2.34 -10.73
N ARG A 734 -21.76 -1.98 -11.86
CA ARG A 734 -21.28 -0.61 -12.17
C ARG A 734 -22.35 0.48 -12.05
N ARG A 735 -23.63 0.12 -12.33
CA ARG A 735 -24.75 1.08 -12.25
C ARG A 735 -24.96 1.64 -10.85
N LEU A 736 -24.53 0.92 -9.83
CA LEU A 736 -24.70 1.28 -8.42
C LEU A 736 -23.55 2.09 -7.84
N TRP A 737 -22.43 2.20 -8.57
CA TRP A 737 -21.28 2.99 -8.18
C TRP A 737 -21.40 4.48 -8.51
N ARG A 738 -22.28 4.82 -9.45
CA ARG A 738 -22.57 6.21 -9.81
C ARG A 738 -23.60 6.73 -8.82
N GLY A 739 -23.15 7.58 -7.91
CA GLY A 739 -23.98 8.19 -6.87
C GLY A 739 -25.01 9.18 -7.40
#